data_ae7363d1c21febb305abccea12269a8e
#
_entry.id   ae7363d1c21febb305abccea12269a8e
#
_cell.length_a   1.000
_cell.length_b   1.000
_cell.length_c   1.000
_cell.angle_alpha   90.00
_cell.angle_beta   90.00
_cell.angle_gamma   90.00
#
_symmetry.space_group_name_H-M   'P 1'
#
loop_
_entity.id
_entity.type
_entity.pdbx_description
1 polymer ?
#
loop_
_entity_poly.entity_id
_entity_poly.type
_entity_poly.pdbx_seq_one_letter_code
_entity_poly.pdbx_strand_id
1 'polypeptide(L)'
;MFSKLIRLFISVSFMICGSYSMAQQTISLAGEWNFAIDRQNEGISQKWFEKKLKDSVHLPGSMLQNHKGDKVSLQTKWTASIYDSSWYFSPRLAKFRSPDNLMFPFLLTPALHYVGVAWYQKEIIIPKSWQNSRINLFLERCHTGTTVWIDDQLIGTENSLVAPHEYDLSKVAAGKHMITIRIDNSLDVINVGQDSHSVTDHTQGNWNGIIGRMELQSVTKHFLDNIQLYPDIDSKIVTIKIPLHEKRSEIKQISLSAKSFNSPVQQNIPLQTITHPAIVNDTIVIQYSMGKNPLLWSEFHPALYNMHIQIKWNDGQQQQQSIRFGMRSFKVMGQQFSINGYTTFLRGTLENCVFPLTGYPPMDESEWERILRICKSYGLNHVRFHSYCPPKAAFEAADIVGIYLQPEGPSWANHSTSLGDGKPVDQYIFDETNRMEKYYGNHPSYCMLAYGNEPRGRHQVDYLTKFIHYWENKDARRVYTGASVAMSWPIVPDNQYMIKSGARGLTWNHQPESNSDYSKAINAFKVPYIAHELGQWCAFPDFKEISQYTGLYKAKNFEMFRDILSEQGMGNEAERFLMASGKLQVLCYKNEIEKSLRTPMNGGFQMLSLNDYAGQGTALVGVLNAFWNEKGYVNAKEFSRFCNSTVPLLKTKSFVYTNQQTFNGEVEMYHYSETDIKNANIYWRIKNKDGKIVKDGVFDKDILAGKNTFVGNIHFDLSSISSAQQLKIEVGIQGTNYNNDWNIWVFPTKLPHIDTSKIYYTTKLDTKTEVVLNSGGKVFLNVAGEVVKGNEIAQTFSPVFWNTSWFKMRPPHTLGFVINPDDAAFADFPTSYHSDMQWWQIINKSQVMHLEDFPLSFRPLVQPIDTWFLSRRLASVFEAKVGKGKIIVSSLHIPTDTTSINPAGRQLLYSLEKYMLSNQFNPKSSIDISLIKGLLTEPSKYIFSSYSNGSPDELKPKSQITK
;
A
#
# COMPACT_ATOMS: atom_id res chain seq x y z
N MET A 1 -19.61 -38.68 51.01
CA MET A 1 -18.92 -39.49 52.02
C MET A 1 -17.46 -39.06 52.10
N PHE A 2 -17.09 -38.49 53.21
CA PHE A 2 -15.83 -38.47 53.96
C PHE A 2 -14.52 -38.20 53.17
N SER A 3 -13.55 -37.39 53.57
CA SER A 3 -13.30 -36.79 54.94
C SER A 3 -12.24 -35.67 54.79
N LYS A 4 -12.33 -34.68 55.67
CA LYS A 4 -11.30 -33.67 55.92
C LYS A 4 -9.98 -34.31 56.42
N LEU A 5 -8.87 -33.71 55.99
CA LEU A 5 -7.61 -33.78 56.77
C LEU A 5 -6.92 -32.42 56.72
N ILE A 6 -6.91 -31.80 57.88
CA ILE A 6 -6.17 -30.61 58.24
C ILE A 6 -4.70 -31.05 58.41
N ARG A 7 -3.74 -30.37 57.77
CA ARG A 7 -2.33 -30.39 58.20
C ARG A 7 -1.84 -28.97 58.44
N LEU A 8 -1.54 -28.80 59.68
CA LEU A 8 -0.82 -27.69 60.31
C LEU A 8 0.59 -27.57 59.70
N PHE A 9 0.95 -26.42 59.15
CA PHE A 9 2.34 -26.13 58.75
C PHE A 9 2.86 -25.03 59.68
N ILE A 10 3.90 -25.40 60.42
CA ILE A 10 4.71 -24.58 61.27
C ILE A 10 5.49 -23.58 60.44
N SER A 11 5.29 -22.29 60.74
CA SER A 11 6.04 -21.16 60.17
C SER A 11 7.45 -21.15 60.75
N VAL A 12 8.46 -21.44 59.92
CA VAL A 12 9.87 -21.08 60.21
C VAL A 12 10.14 -19.81 59.43
N SER A 13 10.21 -18.71 60.15
CA SER A 13 10.65 -17.40 59.59
C SER A 13 12.12 -17.45 59.28
N PHE A 14 12.48 -17.64 58.02
CA PHE A 14 13.82 -17.26 57.55
C PHE A 14 13.78 -15.76 57.21
N MET A 15 14.42 -14.94 58.02
CA MET A 15 14.83 -13.58 57.64
C MET A 15 15.87 -13.69 56.51
N ILE A 16 15.40 -13.65 55.28
CA ILE A 16 16.26 -13.38 54.16
C ILE A 16 16.33 -11.85 54.06
N CYS A 17 17.51 -11.28 54.34
CA CYS A 17 17.86 -9.94 53.93
C CYS A 17 17.83 -9.89 52.42
N GLY A 18 16.66 -9.69 51.85
CA GLY A 18 16.48 -9.44 50.43
C GLY A 18 16.95 -8.02 50.10
N SER A 19 18.06 -7.90 49.41
CA SER A 19 18.37 -6.69 48.65
C SER A 19 17.17 -6.40 47.74
N TYR A 20 16.42 -5.33 48.06
CA TYR A 20 15.32 -4.86 47.24
C TYR A 20 15.87 -4.43 45.88
N SER A 21 15.74 -5.31 44.88
CA SER A 21 15.77 -4.88 43.50
C SER A 21 14.51 -4.05 43.25
N MET A 22 14.62 -2.72 43.21
CA MET A 22 13.50 -1.87 42.84
C MET A 22 13.29 -2.04 41.32
N ALA A 23 12.41 -2.96 40.94
CA ALA A 23 11.87 -3.01 39.60
C ALA A 23 11.14 -1.69 39.31
N GLN A 24 11.12 -1.27 38.05
CA GLN A 24 10.30 -0.14 37.59
C GLN A 24 8.87 -0.33 38.11
N GLN A 25 8.38 0.62 38.89
CA GLN A 25 6.98 0.63 39.32
C GLN A 25 6.19 1.54 38.41
N THR A 26 4.98 1.10 38.02
CA THR A 26 4.12 1.87 37.14
C THR A 26 2.74 2.04 37.75
N ILE A 27 2.11 3.18 37.49
CA ILE A 27 0.71 3.45 37.79
C ILE A 27 0.03 3.82 36.48
N SER A 28 -0.95 3.02 36.06
CA SER A 28 -1.73 3.32 34.86
C SER A 28 -2.58 4.57 35.08
N LEU A 29 -2.58 5.45 34.09
CA LEU A 29 -3.43 6.64 34.03
C LEU A 29 -4.69 6.42 33.16
N ALA A 30 -4.87 5.22 32.65
CA ALA A 30 -6.05 4.86 31.85
C ALA A 30 -7.35 5.07 32.65
N GLY A 31 -8.49 5.23 31.94
CA GLY A 31 -9.80 5.41 32.49
C GLY A 31 -10.38 6.79 32.24
N GLU A 32 -11.28 7.24 33.11
CA GLU A 32 -12.00 8.50 32.95
C GLU A 32 -11.11 9.71 33.26
N TRP A 33 -11.22 10.74 32.40
CA TRP A 33 -10.56 12.03 32.53
C TRP A 33 -11.57 13.15 32.38
N ASN A 34 -11.49 14.22 33.19
CA ASN A 34 -12.23 15.45 32.94
C ASN A 34 -11.74 16.09 31.62
N PHE A 35 -12.63 16.79 30.91
CA PHE A 35 -12.38 17.22 29.54
C PHE A 35 -13.00 18.58 29.23
N ALA A 36 -12.37 19.33 28.30
CA ALA A 36 -12.97 20.49 27.66
C ALA A 36 -12.33 20.77 26.29
N ILE A 37 -13.16 21.23 25.33
CA ILE A 37 -12.69 21.71 24.02
C ILE A 37 -12.41 23.20 24.12
N ASP A 38 -11.24 23.64 23.68
CA ASP A 38 -10.82 25.05 23.74
C ASP A 38 -10.77 25.64 22.32
N ARG A 39 -11.94 25.97 21.77
CA ARG A 39 -12.07 26.46 20.40
C ARG A 39 -11.43 27.81 20.16
N GLN A 40 -11.23 28.60 21.19
CA GLN A 40 -10.68 29.97 21.13
C GLN A 40 -9.21 30.03 21.58
N ASN A 41 -8.66 28.87 22.01
CA ASN A 41 -7.32 28.78 22.58
C ASN A 41 -7.09 29.74 23.75
N GLU A 42 -8.11 29.88 24.61
CA GLU A 42 -8.09 30.79 25.78
C GLU A 42 -7.72 30.08 27.09
N GLY A 43 -7.66 28.74 27.10
CA GLY A 43 -7.49 27.96 28.32
C GLY A 43 -6.23 28.28 29.10
N ILE A 44 -5.13 28.66 28.45
CA ILE A 44 -3.90 29.10 29.13
C ILE A 44 -4.15 30.45 29.82
N SER A 45 -4.68 31.43 29.10
CA SER A 45 -4.90 32.79 29.63
C SER A 45 -5.95 32.79 30.73
N GLN A 46 -6.95 31.92 30.64
CA GLN A 46 -8.01 31.75 31.64
C GLN A 46 -7.62 30.73 32.73
N LYS A 47 -6.39 30.19 32.72
CA LYS A 47 -5.87 29.24 33.70
C LYS A 47 -6.76 28.03 33.93
N TRP A 48 -7.11 27.34 32.84
CA TRP A 48 -7.97 26.12 32.97
C TRP A 48 -7.30 25.00 33.77
N PHE A 49 -6.00 24.99 33.88
CA PHE A 49 -5.24 24.07 34.73
C PHE A 49 -5.49 24.28 36.24
N GLU A 50 -6.00 25.45 36.67
CA GLU A 50 -6.44 25.73 38.05
C GLU A 50 -7.94 25.45 38.29
N LYS A 51 -8.71 25.12 37.21
CA LYS A 51 -10.17 24.93 37.28
C LYS A 51 -10.50 23.48 36.98
N LYS A 52 -11.52 22.94 37.64
CA LYS A 52 -12.05 21.60 37.31
C LYS A 52 -12.83 21.66 35.97
N LEU A 53 -12.41 20.86 34.99
CA LEU A 53 -13.13 20.70 33.73
C LEU A 53 -14.42 19.90 33.97
N LYS A 54 -15.50 20.21 33.20
CA LYS A 54 -16.85 19.75 33.50
C LYS A 54 -17.26 18.50 32.71
N ASP A 55 -16.73 18.33 31.49
CA ASP A 55 -17.07 17.18 30.65
C ASP A 55 -16.10 16.02 30.94
N SER A 56 -16.33 14.85 30.36
CA SER A 56 -15.45 13.69 30.55
C SER A 56 -15.19 12.93 29.25
N VAL A 57 -14.06 12.24 29.24
CA VAL A 57 -13.63 11.33 28.18
C VAL A 57 -12.92 10.13 28.79
N HIS A 58 -12.86 9.04 28.04
CA HIS A 58 -12.07 7.86 28.40
C HIS A 58 -10.74 7.83 27.63
N LEU A 59 -9.61 7.74 28.32
CA LEU A 59 -8.29 7.57 27.76
C LEU A 59 -7.67 6.23 28.21
N PRO A 60 -6.79 5.61 27.41
CA PRO A 60 -6.32 6.05 26.10
C PRO A 60 -7.40 6.00 25.02
N GLY A 61 -7.33 6.92 24.07
CA GLY A 61 -8.26 7.06 22.97
C GLY A 61 -8.25 8.46 22.37
N SER A 62 -8.98 8.65 21.28
CA SER A 62 -9.15 9.96 20.64
C SER A 62 -10.43 10.65 21.10
N MET A 63 -10.49 11.97 20.87
CA MET A 63 -11.73 12.75 21.05
C MET A 63 -12.90 12.14 20.28
N LEU A 64 -12.67 11.72 19.03
CA LEU A 64 -13.71 11.17 18.16
C LEU A 64 -14.29 9.87 18.72
N GLN A 65 -13.46 9.00 19.30
CA GLN A 65 -13.93 7.78 19.99
C GLN A 65 -14.82 8.11 21.21
N ASN A 66 -14.57 9.24 21.83
CA ASN A 66 -15.36 9.75 22.95
C ASN A 66 -16.54 10.62 22.52
N HIS A 67 -16.88 10.60 21.24
CA HIS A 67 -17.98 11.40 20.66
C HIS A 67 -17.83 12.91 20.93
N LYS A 68 -16.58 13.42 20.89
CA LYS A 68 -16.26 14.84 21.05
C LYS A 68 -15.76 15.41 19.74
N GLY A 69 -16.19 16.64 19.44
CA GLY A 69 -15.83 17.35 18.18
C GLY A 69 -17.05 18.06 17.59
N ASP A 70 -16.88 18.60 16.39
CA ASP A 70 -17.91 19.30 15.66
C ASP A 70 -18.53 18.40 14.57
N LYS A 71 -19.84 18.53 14.32
CA LYS A 71 -20.49 17.79 13.23
C LYS A 71 -19.87 18.15 11.89
N VAL A 72 -19.60 17.13 11.09
CA VAL A 72 -19.07 17.31 9.75
C VAL A 72 -20.11 18.03 8.87
N SER A 73 -19.63 19.00 8.10
CA SER A 73 -20.45 19.81 7.20
C SER A 73 -19.64 20.20 5.96
N LEU A 74 -20.25 20.89 4.99
CA LEU A 74 -19.55 21.45 3.84
C LEU A 74 -18.52 22.54 4.22
N GLN A 75 -18.62 23.09 5.43
CA GLN A 75 -17.71 24.11 5.99
C GLN A 75 -16.59 23.50 6.85
N THR A 76 -16.57 22.18 7.03
CA THR A 76 -15.51 21.51 7.78
C THR A 76 -14.15 21.83 7.18
N LYS A 77 -13.26 22.33 8.02
CA LYS A 77 -11.89 22.65 7.64
C LYS A 77 -11.04 21.39 7.78
N TRP A 78 -10.88 20.69 6.67
CA TRP A 78 -10.01 19.53 6.60
C TRP A 78 -8.54 19.95 6.63
N THR A 79 -7.69 19.15 7.26
CA THR A 79 -6.23 19.33 7.18
C THR A 79 -5.73 18.96 5.78
N ALA A 80 -6.26 17.88 5.22
CA ALA A 80 -5.90 17.39 3.91
C ALA A 80 -6.30 18.32 2.76
N SER A 81 -5.53 18.29 1.68
CA SER A 81 -5.91 18.92 0.42
C SER A 81 -7.07 18.19 -0.24
N ILE A 82 -8.07 18.94 -0.73
CA ILE A 82 -9.11 18.43 -1.61
C ILE A 82 -8.82 18.96 -3.01
N TYR A 83 -8.41 18.06 -3.94
CA TYR A 83 -7.89 18.48 -5.23
C TYR A 83 -9.00 18.96 -6.16
N ASP A 84 -9.77 18.15 -6.80
CA ASP A 84 -10.82 18.63 -7.71
C ASP A 84 -12.21 18.39 -7.13
N SER A 85 -12.83 19.43 -6.62
CA SER A 85 -14.20 19.38 -6.11
C SER A 85 -15.25 19.83 -7.12
N SER A 86 -14.86 20.32 -8.31
CA SER A 86 -15.79 20.96 -9.26
C SER A 86 -16.94 20.04 -9.68
N TRP A 87 -16.67 18.78 -9.98
CA TRP A 87 -17.71 17.80 -10.32
C TRP A 87 -18.62 17.46 -9.13
N TYR A 88 -18.09 17.44 -7.91
CA TYR A 88 -18.86 17.20 -6.68
C TYR A 88 -19.89 18.30 -6.44
N PHE A 89 -19.56 19.54 -6.75
CA PHE A 89 -20.47 20.69 -6.63
C PHE A 89 -21.43 20.87 -7.82
N SER A 90 -21.40 19.96 -8.79
CA SER A 90 -22.36 19.99 -9.90
C SER A 90 -23.80 19.79 -9.39
N PRO A 91 -24.82 20.34 -10.10
CA PRO A 91 -26.23 20.17 -9.71
C PRO A 91 -26.68 18.70 -9.61
N ARG A 92 -26.12 17.82 -10.44
CA ARG A 92 -26.40 16.39 -10.46
C ARG A 92 -26.14 15.72 -9.11
N LEU A 93 -25.13 16.16 -8.37
CA LEU A 93 -24.71 15.58 -7.11
C LEU A 93 -25.22 16.34 -5.89
N ALA A 94 -26.12 17.32 -6.07
CA ALA A 94 -26.66 18.16 -4.98
C ALA A 94 -27.27 17.34 -3.82
N LYS A 95 -27.91 16.21 -4.13
CA LYS A 95 -28.51 15.30 -3.12
C LYS A 95 -27.52 14.74 -2.11
N PHE A 96 -26.24 14.63 -2.47
CA PHE A 96 -25.16 14.15 -1.57
C PHE A 96 -24.55 15.25 -0.70
N ARG A 97 -25.02 16.49 -0.85
CA ARG A 97 -24.56 17.68 -0.08
C ARG A 97 -25.58 18.23 0.88
N SER A 98 -26.76 17.59 1.01
CA SER A 98 -27.74 18.01 2.02
C SER A 98 -27.24 17.64 3.43
N PRO A 99 -27.57 18.41 4.46
CA PRO A 99 -27.13 18.16 5.84
C PRO A 99 -27.46 16.75 6.35
N ASP A 100 -28.61 16.19 5.90
CA ASP A 100 -29.06 14.86 6.29
C ASP A 100 -28.46 13.73 5.45
N ASN A 101 -27.80 14.06 4.35
CA ASN A 101 -27.20 13.09 3.41
C ASN A 101 -25.85 13.59 2.90
N LEU A 102 -24.97 13.99 3.81
CA LEU A 102 -23.65 14.48 3.44
C LEU A 102 -22.70 13.33 3.18
N MET A 103 -22.22 13.24 1.94
CA MET A 103 -21.27 12.21 1.48
C MET A 103 -20.15 12.87 0.71
N PHE A 104 -18.92 12.73 1.17
CA PHE A 104 -17.73 13.20 0.46
C PHE A 104 -17.14 12.07 -0.37
N PRO A 105 -16.90 12.27 -1.67
CA PRO A 105 -16.28 11.24 -2.51
C PRO A 105 -14.76 11.13 -2.32
N PHE A 106 -14.15 12.08 -1.62
CA PHE A 106 -12.69 12.22 -1.51
C PHE A 106 -12.13 11.58 -0.25
N LEU A 107 -12.97 11.42 0.78
CA LEU A 107 -12.58 11.05 2.13
C LEU A 107 -13.53 9.98 2.69
N LEU A 108 -13.01 9.14 3.55
CA LEU A 108 -13.86 8.44 4.53
C LEU A 108 -14.44 9.48 5.48
N THR A 109 -15.74 9.46 5.72
CA THR A 109 -16.42 10.52 6.47
C THR A 109 -16.61 10.13 7.92
N PRO A 110 -15.95 10.81 8.89
CA PRO A 110 -16.26 10.62 10.31
C PRO A 110 -17.57 11.33 10.67
N ALA A 111 -18.19 10.94 11.77
CA ALA A 111 -19.38 11.63 12.28
C ALA A 111 -19.04 13.03 12.83
N LEU A 112 -17.88 13.16 13.44
CA LEU A 112 -17.34 14.38 14.04
C LEU A 112 -15.93 14.64 13.52
N HIS A 113 -15.54 15.90 13.53
CA HIS A 113 -14.19 16.34 13.18
C HIS A 113 -13.76 17.48 14.11
N TYR A 114 -12.48 17.52 14.46
CA TYR A 114 -11.96 18.64 15.26
C TYR A 114 -10.45 18.83 15.02
N VAL A 115 -10.08 20.07 14.73
CA VAL A 115 -8.70 20.53 14.70
C VAL A 115 -8.56 21.72 15.62
N GLY A 116 -7.65 21.65 16.59
CA GLY A 116 -7.40 22.69 17.58
C GLY A 116 -7.10 22.11 18.98
N VAL A 117 -7.37 22.90 19.98
CA VAL A 117 -6.96 22.62 21.35
C VAL A 117 -8.05 21.90 22.16
N ALA A 118 -7.62 20.87 22.89
CA ALA A 118 -8.44 20.21 23.90
C ALA A 118 -7.65 20.01 25.21
N TRP A 119 -8.36 19.98 26.31
CA TRP A 119 -7.83 19.88 27.67
C TRP A 119 -8.34 18.63 28.37
N TYR A 120 -7.41 17.96 29.06
CA TYR A 120 -7.65 16.70 29.77
C TYR A 120 -7.12 16.83 31.20
N GLN A 121 -7.90 16.44 32.20
CA GLN A 121 -7.51 16.50 33.61
C GLN A 121 -7.82 15.22 34.35
N LYS A 122 -6.91 14.82 35.26
CA LYS A 122 -7.13 13.67 36.14
C LYS A 122 -6.48 13.91 37.51
N GLU A 123 -7.16 13.53 38.58
CA GLU A 123 -6.52 13.43 39.89
C GLU A 123 -5.58 12.23 39.90
N ILE A 124 -4.35 12.44 40.33
CA ILE A 124 -3.32 11.40 40.46
C ILE A 124 -2.80 11.36 41.91
N ILE A 125 -2.23 10.23 42.30
CA ILE A 125 -1.58 10.06 43.59
C ILE A 125 -0.14 9.63 43.34
N ILE A 126 0.81 10.45 43.79
CA ILE A 126 2.22 10.09 43.82
C ILE A 126 2.50 9.42 45.15
N PRO A 127 2.89 8.11 45.19
CA PRO A 127 3.14 7.40 46.42
C PRO A 127 4.33 7.98 47.21
N LYS A 128 4.23 7.99 48.53
CA LYS A 128 5.35 8.39 49.40
C LYS A 128 6.60 7.54 49.17
N SER A 129 6.44 6.28 48.80
CA SER A 129 7.55 5.37 48.50
C SER A 129 8.37 5.78 47.28
N TRP A 130 7.86 6.69 46.44
CA TRP A 130 8.54 7.21 45.24
C TRP A 130 9.37 8.48 45.48
N GLN A 131 9.34 9.01 46.68
CA GLN A 131 9.92 10.33 47.02
C GLN A 131 11.42 10.49 46.69
N ASN A 132 12.17 9.38 46.60
CA ASN A 132 13.58 9.38 46.24
C ASN A 132 13.87 8.72 44.88
N SER A 133 12.84 8.52 44.09
CA SER A 133 12.92 7.96 42.74
C SER A 133 12.86 9.06 41.68
N ARG A 134 13.36 8.77 40.50
CA ARG A 134 12.98 9.55 39.33
C ARG A 134 11.56 9.16 38.94
N ILE A 135 10.68 10.15 38.79
CA ILE A 135 9.28 9.94 38.43
C ILE A 135 9.06 10.51 37.03
N ASN A 136 8.61 9.67 36.13
CA ASN A 136 8.33 10.03 34.73
C ASN A 136 6.85 9.86 34.42
N LEU A 137 6.25 10.89 33.78
CA LEU A 137 4.98 10.73 33.08
C LEU A 137 5.28 10.25 31.67
N PHE A 138 4.76 9.09 31.30
CA PHE A 138 4.94 8.46 29.99
C PHE A 138 3.60 8.41 29.25
N LEU A 139 3.54 9.03 28.06
CA LEU A 139 2.40 9.02 27.17
C LEU A 139 2.87 8.44 25.83
N GLU A 140 2.46 7.23 25.49
CA GLU A 140 3.08 6.44 24.42
C GLU A 140 2.94 7.09 23.03
N ARG A 141 1.77 7.64 22.70
CA ARG A 141 1.58 8.41 21.48
C ARG A 141 0.53 9.48 21.68
N CYS A 142 0.91 10.71 21.41
CA CYS A 142 0.02 11.88 21.43
C CYS A 142 -0.08 12.47 20.01
N HIS A 143 -1.14 13.23 19.77
CA HIS A 143 -1.29 13.89 18.46
C HIS A 143 -1.89 15.29 18.64
N THR A 144 -1.09 16.37 18.48
CA THR A 144 0.35 16.44 18.17
C THR A 144 1.12 17.03 19.33
N GLY A 145 0.88 18.30 19.65
CA GLY A 145 1.56 19.03 20.72
C GLY A 145 0.89 18.85 22.07
N THR A 146 1.67 18.53 23.10
CA THR A 146 1.17 18.42 24.46
C THR A 146 1.85 19.44 25.37
N THR A 147 1.09 20.02 26.29
CA THR A 147 1.60 20.84 27.40
C THR A 147 1.03 20.26 28.69
N VAL A 148 1.89 20.06 29.69
CA VAL A 148 1.54 19.39 30.94
C VAL A 148 1.73 20.31 32.13
N TRP A 149 0.71 20.34 33.01
CA TRP A 149 0.78 20.96 34.34
C TRP A 149 0.52 19.90 35.43
N ILE A 150 1.13 20.09 36.57
CA ILE A 150 0.77 19.43 37.81
C ILE A 150 0.32 20.54 38.77
N ASP A 151 -0.94 20.48 39.14
CA ASP A 151 -1.65 21.57 39.85
C ASP A 151 -1.55 22.87 38.99
N ASP A 152 -0.88 23.90 39.49
CA ASP A 152 -0.64 25.18 38.80
C ASP A 152 0.77 25.26 38.16
N GLN A 153 1.63 24.26 38.40
CA GLN A 153 3.00 24.24 37.92
C GLN A 153 3.10 23.67 36.50
N LEU A 154 3.61 24.49 35.56
CA LEU A 154 3.99 24.01 34.21
C LEU A 154 5.17 23.05 34.31
N ILE A 155 5.01 21.83 33.79
CA ILE A 155 6.05 20.80 33.74
C ILE A 155 6.84 20.90 32.43
N GLY A 156 6.16 21.00 31.30
CA GLY A 156 6.82 21.10 29.99
C GLY A 156 5.88 20.95 28.81
N THR A 157 6.48 20.98 27.61
CA THR A 157 5.82 20.81 26.32
C THR A 157 6.58 19.79 25.48
N GLU A 158 5.85 18.98 24.71
CA GLU A 158 6.37 18.04 23.71
C GLU A 158 5.50 18.07 22.45
N ASN A 159 6.10 17.74 21.29
CA ASN A 159 5.37 17.79 20.01
C ASN A 159 5.73 16.63 19.06
N SER A 160 6.22 15.50 19.58
CA SER A 160 6.61 14.38 18.74
C SER A 160 5.42 13.68 18.09
N LEU A 161 5.52 13.42 16.78
CA LEU A 161 4.60 12.57 16.02
C LEU A 161 5.04 11.11 15.97
N VAL A 162 6.28 10.80 16.40
CA VAL A 162 6.89 9.49 16.18
C VAL A 162 7.21 8.73 17.47
N ALA A 163 7.35 9.43 18.60
CA ALA A 163 7.85 8.87 19.85
C ALA A 163 6.94 9.20 21.04
N PRO A 164 7.10 8.52 22.19
CA PRO A 164 6.42 8.88 23.43
C PRO A 164 6.73 10.30 23.88
N HIS A 165 5.75 10.95 24.51
CA HIS A 165 5.94 12.19 25.24
C HIS A 165 6.29 11.85 26.71
N GLU A 166 7.41 12.34 27.19
CA GLU A 166 7.92 12.04 28.53
C GLU A 166 8.16 13.33 29.31
N TYR A 167 7.71 13.34 30.59
CA TYR A 167 7.83 14.50 31.47
C TYR A 167 8.38 14.09 32.81
N ASP A 168 9.43 14.79 33.28
CA ASP A 168 10.06 14.56 34.57
C ASP A 168 9.23 15.19 35.71
N LEU A 169 8.63 14.37 36.54
CA LEU A 169 7.87 14.74 37.71
C LEU A 169 8.65 14.53 39.03
N SER A 170 9.95 14.32 38.98
CA SER A 170 10.77 14.00 40.15
C SER A 170 10.78 15.09 41.22
N LYS A 171 10.44 16.32 40.88
CA LYS A 171 10.32 17.46 41.79
C LYS A 171 8.93 17.62 42.42
N VAL A 172 7.94 16.85 41.95
CA VAL A 172 6.59 16.91 42.49
C VAL A 172 6.54 16.12 43.82
N ALA A 173 5.96 16.69 44.83
CA ALA A 173 5.87 16.07 46.15
C ALA A 173 4.97 14.79 46.11
N ALA A 174 5.20 13.89 47.06
CA ALA A 174 4.26 12.77 47.23
C ALA A 174 2.91 13.29 47.73
N GLY A 175 1.81 12.76 47.18
CA GLY A 175 0.46 13.18 47.57
C GLY A 175 -0.55 13.15 46.40
N LYS A 176 -1.65 13.79 46.62
CA LYS A 176 -2.69 14.01 45.61
C LYS A 176 -2.35 15.26 44.81
N HIS A 177 -2.46 15.14 43.48
CA HIS A 177 -2.21 16.22 42.52
C HIS A 177 -3.24 16.16 41.38
N MET A 178 -3.43 17.28 40.72
CA MET A 178 -4.22 17.37 39.48
C MET A 178 -3.23 17.44 38.31
N ILE A 179 -3.19 16.41 37.47
CA ILE A 179 -2.52 16.47 36.17
C ILE A 179 -3.45 17.10 35.15
N THR A 180 -2.96 18.10 34.44
CA THR A 180 -3.65 18.74 33.32
C THR A 180 -2.81 18.64 32.07
N ILE A 181 -3.40 18.14 30.98
CA ILE A 181 -2.75 18.01 29.69
C ILE A 181 -3.55 18.80 28.65
N ARG A 182 -2.91 19.78 28.01
CA ARG A 182 -3.42 20.46 26.82
C ARG A 182 -2.85 19.76 25.60
N ILE A 183 -3.72 19.41 24.64
CA ILE A 183 -3.33 18.80 23.37
C ILE A 183 -3.79 19.69 22.23
N ASP A 184 -2.92 19.96 21.27
CA ASP A 184 -3.18 20.74 20.07
C ASP A 184 -2.80 19.92 18.84
N ASN A 185 -3.78 19.58 17.98
CA ASN A 185 -3.57 18.83 16.76
C ASN A 185 -3.60 19.69 15.48
N SER A 186 -3.44 21.00 15.62
CA SER A 186 -3.33 21.89 14.47
C SER A 186 -1.95 21.85 13.82
N LEU A 187 -1.87 22.23 12.54
CA LEU A 187 -0.60 22.44 11.85
C LEU A 187 0.20 23.65 12.38
N ASP A 188 -0.39 24.48 13.26
CA ASP A 188 0.32 25.57 13.91
C ASP A 188 1.36 25.05 14.91
N VAL A 189 1.20 23.85 15.45
CA VAL A 189 2.19 23.18 16.31
C VAL A 189 3.46 22.90 15.52
N ILE A 190 3.31 22.26 14.36
CA ILE A 190 4.38 22.03 13.37
C ILE A 190 3.80 21.71 12.00
N ASN A 191 4.22 22.43 10.98
CA ASN A 191 3.78 22.15 9.61
C ASN A 191 4.73 21.17 8.92
N VAL A 192 4.38 19.89 8.96
CA VAL A 192 5.10 18.81 8.29
C VAL A 192 4.62 18.56 6.84
N GLY A 193 3.70 19.37 6.35
CA GLY A 193 2.96 19.19 5.09
C GLY A 193 1.55 18.63 5.37
N GLN A 194 0.54 19.32 4.88
CA GLN A 194 -0.88 19.03 5.19
C GLN A 194 -1.35 17.64 4.70
N ASP A 195 -0.69 17.05 3.72
CA ASP A 195 -1.00 15.73 3.18
C ASP A 195 -0.09 14.63 3.75
N SER A 196 0.85 14.97 4.65
CA SER A 196 1.65 13.97 5.38
C SER A 196 0.73 12.98 6.11
N HIS A 197 1.00 11.67 5.94
CA HIS A 197 0.19 10.63 6.58
C HIS A 197 0.27 10.64 8.11
N SER A 198 1.18 11.46 8.66
CA SER A 198 1.21 11.71 10.10
C SER A 198 0.07 12.62 10.58
N VAL A 199 -0.52 13.47 9.71
CA VAL A 199 -1.48 14.51 10.12
C VAL A 199 -2.69 14.64 9.18
N THR A 200 -2.72 13.92 8.04
CA THR A 200 -3.75 14.13 7.00
C THR A 200 -5.08 13.45 7.34
N ASP A 201 -6.17 14.06 6.90
CA ASP A 201 -7.50 13.44 6.94
C ASP A 201 -7.69 12.35 5.86
N HIS A 202 -6.78 12.26 4.88
CA HIS A 202 -6.88 11.31 3.77
C HIS A 202 -6.74 9.85 4.21
N THR A 203 -5.98 9.58 5.25
CA THR A 203 -5.66 8.21 5.69
C THR A 203 -6.04 7.97 7.14
N GLN A 204 -5.28 8.46 8.11
CA GLN A 204 -5.56 8.22 9.52
C GLN A 204 -6.53 9.22 10.15
N GLY A 205 -6.82 10.32 9.49
CA GLY A 205 -7.50 11.44 10.11
C GLY A 205 -6.60 12.25 11.05
N ASN A 206 -6.94 13.51 11.26
CA ASN A 206 -6.26 14.36 12.22
C ASN A 206 -6.98 14.27 13.57
N TRP A 207 -6.56 13.35 14.41
CA TRP A 207 -7.18 13.07 15.70
C TRP A 207 -6.54 13.89 16.84
N ASN A 208 -7.28 14.13 17.94
CA ASN A 208 -6.76 14.73 19.16
C ASN A 208 -6.95 13.72 20.29
N GLY A 209 -5.92 13.48 21.09
CA GLY A 209 -5.97 12.52 22.19
C GLY A 209 -4.62 11.87 22.53
N ILE A 210 -4.69 10.78 23.28
CA ILE A 210 -3.55 9.97 23.71
C ILE A 210 -3.90 8.51 23.51
N ILE A 211 -3.06 7.77 22.79
CA ILE A 211 -3.23 6.34 22.53
C ILE A 211 -2.07 5.52 23.07
N GLY A 212 -2.29 4.22 23.26
CA GLY A 212 -1.29 3.34 23.86
C GLY A 212 -1.20 3.51 25.37
N ARG A 213 -0.01 3.31 25.94
CA ARG A 213 0.18 3.36 27.39
C ARG A 213 0.23 4.79 27.89
N MET A 214 -0.39 4.99 29.05
CA MET A 214 -0.38 6.24 29.80
C MET A 214 -0.02 5.90 31.25
N GLU A 215 1.15 6.28 31.71
CA GLU A 215 1.68 5.77 32.97
C GLU A 215 2.46 6.83 33.75
N LEU A 216 2.34 6.81 35.08
CA LEU A 216 3.41 7.29 35.96
C LEU A 216 4.39 6.15 36.16
N GLN A 217 5.65 6.42 35.96
CA GLN A 217 6.74 5.44 36.10
C GLN A 217 7.70 5.91 37.19
N SER A 218 7.99 5.05 38.13
CA SER A 218 9.05 5.28 39.13
C SER A 218 10.25 4.39 38.83
N VAL A 219 11.39 5.03 38.63
CA VAL A 219 12.66 4.33 38.39
C VAL A 219 13.71 4.79 39.41
N THR A 220 14.82 4.07 39.51
CA THR A 220 15.93 4.48 40.37
C THR A 220 16.46 5.87 40.01
N LYS A 221 16.95 6.63 40.97
CA LYS A 221 17.50 7.98 40.73
C LYS A 221 18.57 7.99 39.63
N HIS A 222 19.31 6.91 39.50
CA HIS A 222 20.41 6.73 38.54
C HIS A 222 19.98 5.97 37.26
N PHE A 223 18.69 5.86 36.96
CA PHE A 223 18.19 5.10 35.79
C PHE A 223 18.85 5.58 34.50
N LEU A 224 19.38 4.64 33.73
CA LEU A 224 19.94 4.88 32.40
C LEU A 224 18.94 4.41 31.36
N ASP A 225 18.51 5.33 30.52
CA ASP A 225 17.69 5.10 29.35
C ASP A 225 18.56 5.06 28.06
N ASN A 226 17.93 4.91 26.89
CA ASN A 226 18.61 4.98 25.59
C ASN A 226 19.81 4.04 25.44
N ILE A 227 19.71 2.81 25.94
CA ILE A 227 20.74 1.80 25.73
C ILE A 227 20.66 1.28 24.30
N GLN A 228 21.71 1.50 23.52
CA GLN A 228 21.77 1.14 22.11
C GLN A 228 22.70 -0.06 21.88
N LEU A 229 22.21 -1.03 21.09
CA LEU A 229 22.92 -2.26 20.74
C LEU A 229 23.34 -2.18 19.27
N TYR A 230 24.62 -2.40 19.00
CA TYR A 230 25.21 -2.38 17.66
C TYR A 230 25.79 -3.78 17.36
N PRO A 231 24.99 -4.69 16.77
CA PRO A 231 25.46 -6.01 16.37
C PRO A 231 26.48 -5.93 15.23
N ASP A 232 27.55 -6.69 15.32
CA ASP A 232 28.50 -6.93 14.26
C ASP A 232 28.60 -8.46 14.02
N ILE A 233 28.18 -8.90 12.85
CA ILE A 233 28.12 -10.34 12.52
C ILE A 233 29.50 -10.91 12.17
N ASP A 234 30.42 -10.07 11.71
CA ASP A 234 31.76 -10.47 11.30
C ASP A 234 32.63 -10.76 12.53
N SER A 235 32.67 -9.82 13.48
CA SER A 235 33.35 -10.00 14.77
C SER A 235 32.55 -10.84 15.78
N LYS A 236 31.23 -11.06 15.52
CA LYS A 236 30.29 -11.75 16.43
C LYS A 236 30.17 -11.09 17.80
N ILE A 237 30.20 -9.76 17.79
CA ILE A 237 30.15 -8.91 18.97
C ILE A 237 28.94 -8.00 18.89
N VAL A 238 28.32 -7.70 20.02
CA VAL A 238 27.38 -6.59 20.18
C VAL A 238 28.08 -5.47 20.94
N THR A 239 28.27 -4.34 20.28
CA THR A 239 28.74 -3.13 20.98
C THR A 239 27.54 -2.48 21.65
N ILE A 240 27.60 -2.37 22.98
CA ILE A 240 26.58 -1.76 23.81
C ILE A 240 27.02 -0.36 24.17
N LYS A 241 26.21 0.64 23.80
CA LYS A 241 26.45 2.05 24.18
C LYS A 241 25.39 2.51 25.17
N ILE A 242 25.84 3.02 26.31
CA ILE A 242 24.98 3.51 27.39
C ILE A 242 25.34 4.97 27.65
N PRO A 243 24.59 5.95 27.11
CA PRO A 243 24.80 7.37 27.37
C PRO A 243 24.56 7.70 28.86
N LEU A 244 25.37 8.58 29.43
CA LEU A 244 25.25 9.05 30.80
C LEU A 244 24.77 10.51 30.78
N HIS A 245 23.67 10.79 31.48
CA HIS A 245 23.09 12.14 31.51
C HIS A 245 23.73 13.05 32.57
N GLU A 246 24.51 12.48 33.51
CA GLU A 246 25.24 13.22 34.56
C GLU A 246 26.61 12.57 34.78
N LYS A 247 27.60 13.32 35.34
CA LYS A 247 28.90 12.78 35.71
C LYS A 247 28.73 11.68 36.75
N ARG A 248 29.01 10.41 36.34
CA ARG A 248 28.78 9.23 37.22
C ARG A 248 30.01 8.35 37.31
N SER A 249 30.81 8.62 38.28
CA SER A 249 31.87 7.72 38.75
C SER A 249 31.36 6.57 39.63
N GLU A 250 30.02 6.36 39.67
CA GLU A 250 29.39 5.58 40.76
C GLU A 250 28.90 4.19 40.30
N ILE A 251 29.04 3.81 39.01
CA ILE A 251 28.66 2.46 38.55
C ILE A 251 29.70 1.45 39.06
N LYS A 252 29.24 0.55 39.93
CA LYS A 252 30.04 -0.53 40.49
C LYS A 252 30.24 -1.67 39.51
N GLN A 253 29.14 -2.05 38.81
CA GLN A 253 29.13 -3.26 38.01
C GLN A 253 28.02 -3.21 36.95
N ILE A 254 28.31 -3.73 35.76
CA ILE A 254 27.33 -4.04 34.72
C ILE A 254 27.43 -5.53 34.41
N SER A 255 26.31 -6.24 34.45
CA SER A 255 26.20 -7.65 34.10
C SER A 255 25.27 -7.82 32.89
N LEU A 256 25.72 -8.59 31.92
CA LEU A 256 25.09 -8.78 30.62
C LEU A 256 24.91 -10.27 30.31
N SER A 257 23.74 -10.69 29.87
CA SER A 257 23.50 -12.01 29.28
C SER A 257 22.47 -11.91 28.19
N ALA A 258 22.51 -12.82 27.19
CA ALA A 258 21.52 -12.83 26.12
C ALA A 258 20.95 -14.23 25.93
N LYS A 259 19.65 -14.28 25.60
CA LYS A 259 18.93 -15.52 25.30
C LYS A 259 18.16 -15.37 23.99
N SER A 260 18.32 -16.37 23.10
CA SER A 260 17.58 -16.37 21.84
C SER A 260 16.13 -16.78 21.99
N PHE A 261 15.31 -16.27 21.09
CA PHE A 261 13.92 -16.67 20.91
C PHE A 261 13.52 -16.50 19.42
N ASN A 262 12.29 -16.84 19.06
CA ASN A 262 11.80 -16.80 17.68
C ASN A 262 12.69 -17.59 16.70
N SER A 263 13.22 -18.72 17.17
CA SER A 263 14.07 -19.62 16.40
C SER A 263 13.87 -21.06 16.89
N PRO A 264 13.94 -22.05 15.99
CA PRO A 264 13.91 -23.46 16.41
C PRO A 264 15.11 -23.86 17.28
N VAL A 265 16.21 -23.10 17.21
CA VAL A 265 17.42 -23.34 18.00
C VAL A 265 17.48 -22.33 19.15
N GLN A 266 17.59 -22.87 20.38
CA GLN A 266 17.75 -22.05 21.58
C GLN A 266 19.24 -21.83 21.91
N GLN A 267 19.62 -20.55 22.08
CA GLN A 267 20.97 -20.17 22.50
C GLN A 267 20.90 -19.33 23.76
N ASN A 268 21.76 -19.66 24.74
CA ASN A 268 22.00 -18.87 25.94
C ASN A 268 23.46 -18.37 25.87
N ILE A 269 23.62 -17.06 25.71
CA ILE A 269 24.95 -16.44 25.68
C ILE A 269 25.38 -16.16 27.12
N PRO A 270 26.59 -16.58 27.50
CA PRO A 270 27.03 -16.52 28.88
C PRO A 270 27.03 -15.14 29.50
N LEU A 271 26.89 -15.10 30.84
CA LEU A 271 26.98 -13.90 31.62
C LEU A 271 28.39 -13.29 31.51
N GLN A 272 28.45 -12.03 31.12
CA GLN A 272 29.65 -11.20 31.21
C GLN A 272 29.43 -10.12 32.26
N THR A 273 30.43 -9.93 33.12
CA THR A 273 30.40 -8.95 34.20
C THR A 273 31.56 -7.99 34.04
N ILE A 274 31.28 -6.69 34.05
CA ILE A 274 32.26 -5.62 33.98
C ILE A 274 32.18 -4.82 35.25
N THR A 275 33.33 -4.71 35.96
CA THR A 275 33.47 -3.87 37.13
C THR A 275 34.15 -2.56 36.74
N HIS A 276 33.68 -1.44 37.26
CA HIS A 276 34.20 -0.11 36.95
C HIS A 276 34.32 0.15 35.41
N PRO A 277 33.20 0.16 34.67
CA PRO A 277 33.25 0.30 33.24
C PRO A 277 33.86 1.63 32.81
N ALA A 278 34.66 1.60 31.74
CA ALA A 278 35.27 2.81 31.19
C ALA A 278 34.20 3.73 30.60
N ILE A 279 34.34 5.03 30.86
CA ILE A 279 33.45 6.08 30.30
C ILE A 279 34.26 6.87 29.29
N VAL A 280 33.76 6.99 28.08
CA VAL A 280 34.35 7.77 26.98
C VAL A 280 33.29 8.75 26.47
N ASN A 281 33.55 10.04 26.51
CA ASN A 281 32.63 11.09 26.10
C ASN A 281 31.20 10.90 26.66
N ASP A 282 31.11 10.78 28.00
CA ASP A 282 29.85 10.54 28.72
C ASP A 282 29.07 9.31 28.28
N THR A 283 29.72 8.32 27.67
CA THR A 283 29.13 7.07 27.23
C THR A 283 29.94 5.88 27.71
N ILE A 284 29.26 4.87 28.26
CA ILE A 284 29.85 3.56 28.49
C ILE A 284 29.76 2.74 27.21
N VAL A 285 30.89 2.20 26.78
CA VAL A 285 31.00 1.34 25.60
C VAL A 285 31.47 -0.05 26.04
N ILE A 286 30.65 -1.07 25.75
CA ILE A 286 30.93 -2.46 26.13
C ILE A 286 30.92 -3.34 24.91
N GLN A 287 31.91 -4.22 24.78
CA GLN A 287 31.97 -5.27 23.77
C GLN A 287 31.43 -6.56 24.37
N TYR A 288 30.32 -7.07 23.88
CA TYR A 288 29.72 -8.33 24.36
C TYR A 288 29.80 -9.41 23.28
N SER A 289 30.52 -10.49 23.58
CA SER A 289 30.71 -11.61 22.64
C SER A 289 29.44 -12.47 22.53
N MET A 290 28.97 -12.71 21.33
CA MET A 290 27.84 -13.58 21.03
C MET A 290 28.24 -15.07 20.82
N GLY A 291 29.52 -15.40 21.03
CA GLY A 291 30.04 -16.76 20.84
C GLY A 291 30.39 -17.07 19.37
N LYS A 292 30.68 -18.34 19.09
CA LYS A 292 31.21 -18.75 17.78
C LYS A 292 30.20 -18.62 16.63
N ASN A 293 28.94 -19.01 16.86
CA ASN A 293 27.91 -19.14 15.85
C ASN A 293 26.58 -18.51 16.32
N PRO A 294 26.49 -17.17 16.42
CA PRO A 294 25.23 -16.53 16.76
C PRO A 294 24.18 -16.76 15.67
N LEU A 295 22.90 -16.86 16.06
CA LEU A 295 21.79 -16.90 15.13
C LEU A 295 21.63 -15.54 14.48
N LEU A 296 21.56 -15.51 13.17
CA LEU A 296 21.36 -14.28 12.40
C LEU A 296 19.90 -14.03 12.14
N TRP A 297 19.51 -12.76 12.10
CA TRP A 297 18.16 -12.33 11.76
C TRP A 297 18.07 -11.97 10.27
N SER A 298 17.06 -12.54 9.58
CA SER A 298 16.73 -12.21 8.19
C SER A 298 15.25 -12.46 7.91
N GLU A 299 14.77 -12.18 6.69
CA GLU A 299 13.41 -12.52 6.25
C GLU A 299 13.15 -14.04 6.30
N PHE A 300 14.16 -14.88 6.17
CA PHE A 300 14.07 -16.33 6.17
C PHE A 300 14.21 -16.92 7.58
N HIS A 301 15.04 -16.32 8.40
CA HIS A 301 15.38 -16.76 9.76
C HIS A 301 15.30 -15.56 10.72
N PRO A 302 14.09 -15.18 11.19
CA PRO A 302 13.93 -14.00 12.06
C PRO A 302 14.29 -14.29 13.51
N ALA A 303 15.48 -14.86 13.75
CA ALA A 303 15.99 -15.20 15.07
C ALA A 303 16.32 -13.95 15.89
N LEU A 304 15.84 -13.90 17.12
CA LEU A 304 15.96 -12.75 18.01
C LEU A 304 16.67 -13.14 19.31
N TYR A 305 17.18 -12.13 20.00
CA TYR A 305 17.74 -12.23 21.34
C TYR A 305 17.11 -11.20 22.27
N ASN A 306 16.96 -11.58 23.55
CA ASN A 306 16.74 -10.66 24.66
C ASN A 306 18.05 -10.47 25.40
N MET A 307 18.59 -9.26 25.36
CA MET A 307 19.74 -8.84 26.16
C MET A 307 19.25 -8.43 27.54
N HIS A 308 19.66 -9.17 28.57
CA HIS A 308 19.42 -8.81 29.98
C HIS A 308 20.58 -8.01 30.50
N ILE A 309 20.31 -6.79 30.96
CA ILE A 309 21.27 -5.83 31.46
C ILE A 309 20.95 -5.55 32.91
N GLN A 310 21.91 -5.79 33.80
CA GLN A 310 21.81 -5.42 35.20
C GLN A 310 22.94 -4.42 35.53
N ILE A 311 22.57 -3.25 36.04
CA ILE A 311 23.49 -2.20 36.47
C ILE A 311 23.40 -2.05 37.96
N LYS A 312 24.54 -2.05 38.66
CA LYS A 312 24.66 -1.85 40.12
C LYS A 312 25.51 -0.62 40.38
N TRP A 313 25.03 0.28 41.23
CA TRP A 313 25.76 1.47 41.68
C TRP A 313 26.46 1.25 43.03
N ASN A 314 27.38 2.13 43.37
CA ASN A 314 28.12 2.07 44.65
C ASN A 314 27.22 2.29 45.86
N ASP A 315 26.12 3.02 45.74
CA ASP A 315 25.11 3.26 46.78
C ASP A 315 24.15 2.07 47.01
N GLY A 316 24.35 0.97 46.26
CA GLY A 316 23.52 -0.24 46.35
C GLY A 316 22.29 -0.27 45.46
N GLN A 317 21.95 0.82 44.76
CA GLN A 317 20.86 0.81 43.83
C GLN A 317 21.14 -0.13 42.64
N GLN A 318 20.06 -0.62 42.00
CA GLN A 318 20.15 -1.54 40.85
C GLN A 318 19.09 -1.18 39.83
N GLN A 319 19.46 -1.35 38.57
CA GLN A 319 18.55 -1.31 37.42
C GLN A 319 18.60 -2.64 36.68
N GLN A 320 17.47 -3.13 36.24
CA GLN A 320 17.37 -4.27 35.33
C GLN A 320 16.60 -3.85 34.10
N GLN A 321 17.09 -4.24 32.93
CA GLN A 321 16.44 -3.96 31.66
C GLN A 321 16.60 -5.15 30.72
N SER A 322 15.57 -5.42 29.91
CA SER A 322 15.63 -6.41 28.84
C SER A 322 15.40 -5.71 27.50
N ILE A 323 16.32 -5.90 26.57
CA ILE A 323 16.28 -5.27 25.25
C ILE A 323 16.26 -6.34 24.17
N ARG A 324 15.23 -6.30 23.32
CA ARG A 324 15.12 -7.16 22.13
C ARG A 324 16.07 -6.65 21.04
N PHE A 325 16.80 -7.56 20.38
CA PHE A 325 17.64 -7.26 19.23
C PHE A 325 17.82 -8.49 18.34
N GLY A 326 18.39 -8.29 17.15
CA GLY A 326 18.80 -9.37 16.24
C GLY A 326 20.23 -9.15 15.76
N MET A 327 20.98 -10.24 15.59
CA MET A 327 22.28 -10.21 14.94
C MET A 327 22.08 -10.11 13.42
N ARG A 328 22.34 -8.95 12.85
CA ARG A 328 22.22 -8.75 11.40
C ARG A 328 23.16 -7.66 10.87
N SER A 329 23.49 -7.75 9.59
CA SER A 329 24.15 -6.70 8.81
C SER A 329 23.29 -6.39 7.59
N PHE A 330 22.76 -5.17 7.46
CA PHE A 330 22.03 -4.69 6.28
C PHE A 330 22.82 -3.54 5.65
N LYS A 331 23.29 -3.74 4.41
CA LYS A 331 24.23 -2.83 3.75
C LYS A 331 23.88 -2.63 2.28
N VAL A 332 24.42 -1.57 1.71
CA VAL A 332 24.49 -1.36 0.25
C VAL A 332 25.71 -2.12 -0.30
N MET A 333 25.53 -2.84 -1.39
CA MET A 333 26.57 -3.55 -2.11
C MET A 333 26.48 -3.20 -3.62
N GLY A 334 27.13 -2.12 -4.02
CA GLY A 334 27.00 -1.56 -5.37
C GLY A 334 25.58 -1.11 -5.65
N GLN A 335 24.94 -1.65 -6.68
CA GLN A 335 23.56 -1.32 -7.07
C GLN A 335 22.51 -2.21 -6.38
N GLN A 336 22.88 -3.03 -5.42
CA GLN A 336 21.99 -3.94 -4.71
C GLN A 336 22.12 -3.80 -3.20
N PHE A 337 21.17 -4.36 -2.46
CA PHE A 337 21.24 -4.51 -1.01
C PHE A 337 21.82 -5.87 -0.62
N SER A 338 22.35 -5.94 0.57
CA SER A 338 22.85 -7.16 1.18
C SER A 338 22.30 -7.30 2.60
N ILE A 339 21.89 -8.51 2.95
CA ILE A 339 21.56 -8.93 4.32
C ILE A 339 22.50 -10.07 4.71
N ASN A 340 23.26 -9.91 5.79
CA ASN A 340 24.18 -10.92 6.31
C ASN A 340 25.18 -11.46 5.25
N GLY A 341 25.57 -10.62 4.29
CA GLY A 341 26.44 -11.01 3.18
C GLY A 341 25.73 -11.57 1.95
N TYR A 342 24.43 -11.84 2.00
CA TYR A 342 23.64 -12.30 0.85
C TYR A 342 23.02 -11.12 0.12
N THR A 343 23.03 -11.15 -1.21
CA THR A 343 22.32 -10.17 -2.03
C THR A 343 20.81 -10.32 -1.80
N THR A 344 20.14 -9.24 -1.49
CA THR A 344 18.69 -9.22 -1.35
C THR A 344 18.04 -8.22 -2.29
N PHE A 345 16.81 -8.52 -2.71
CA PHE A 345 15.95 -7.67 -3.51
C PHE A 345 14.72 -7.30 -2.69
N LEU A 346 14.41 -6.03 -2.59
CA LEU A 346 13.28 -5.56 -1.79
C LEU A 346 11.98 -5.64 -2.60
N ARG A 347 11.11 -6.54 -2.21
CA ARG A 347 9.74 -6.69 -2.70
C ARG A 347 8.83 -6.00 -1.70
N GLY A 348 8.54 -4.72 -1.94
CA GLY A 348 7.91 -3.87 -0.95
C GLY A 348 6.49 -3.44 -1.28
N THR A 349 5.78 -3.03 -0.22
CA THR A 349 4.55 -2.25 -0.29
C THR A 349 4.66 -1.03 0.62
N LEU A 350 3.83 -0.02 0.35
CA LEU A 350 3.59 1.05 1.29
C LEU A 350 2.57 0.61 2.35
N GLU A 351 2.71 1.14 3.55
CA GLU A 351 1.69 1.23 4.57
C GLU A 351 1.40 2.72 4.80
N ASN A 352 0.13 3.10 4.77
CA ASN A 352 -0.30 4.47 4.55
C ASN A 352 -1.13 5.04 5.69
N CYS A 353 -1.07 4.39 6.86
CA CYS A 353 -1.83 4.79 8.04
C CYS A 353 -3.36 4.79 7.81
N VAL A 354 -3.89 3.80 7.08
CA VAL A 354 -5.31 3.66 6.79
C VAL A 354 -5.97 2.71 7.79
N PHE A 355 -6.53 3.26 8.86
CA PHE A 355 -7.19 2.50 9.95
C PHE A 355 -8.60 3.03 10.21
N PRO A 356 -9.62 2.67 9.40
CA PRO A 356 -10.94 3.30 9.44
C PRO A 356 -11.71 3.09 10.73
N LEU A 357 -11.41 2.03 11.49
CA LEU A 357 -12.12 1.73 12.73
C LEU A 357 -11.77 2.71 13.85
N THR A 358 -10.51 3.09 13.95
CA THR A 358 -9.98 3.91 15.04
C THR A 358 -9.57 5.31 14.61
N GLY A 359 -9.18 5.49 13.33
CA GLY A 359 -8.59 6.71 12.82
C GLY A 359 -7.14 6.93 13.24
N TYR A 360 -6.49 5.89 13.77
CA TYR A 360 -5.08 5.90 14.14
C TYR A 360 -4.49 4.46 14.09
N PRO A 361 -3.16 4.30 14.01
CA PRO A 361 -2.53 2.99 13.89
C PRO A 361 -2.70 2.14 15.16
N PRO A 362 -2.83 0.81 15.04
CA PRO A 362 -2.92 -0.10 16.18
C PRO A 362 -1.70 0.03 17.10
N MET A 363 -1.93 -0.06 18.41
CA MET A 363 -0.88 -0.01 19.43
C MET A 363 -0.51 -1.40 19.96
N ASP A 364 -1.09 -2.46 19.42
CA ASP A 364 -0.82 -3.86 19.80
C ASP A 364 0.00 -4.59 18.74
N GLU A 365 0.89 -5.49 19.18
CA GLU A 365 1.80 -6.27 18.34
C GLU A 365 1.02 -7.26 17.45
N SER A 366 -0.08 -7.83 17.95
CA SER A 366 -0.83 -8.88 17.27
C SER A 366 -1.49 -8.41 15.97
N GLU A 367 -2.05 -7.20 15.94
CA GLU A 367 -2.63 -6.66 14.72
C GLU A 367 -1.55 -6.32 13.67
N TRP A 368 -0.41 -5.78 14.09
CA TRP A 368 0.72 -5.57 13.20
C TRP A 368 1.30 -6.90 12.70
N GLU A 369 1.37 -7.92 13.54
CA GLU A 369 1.79 -9.25 13.11
C GLU A 369 0.84 -9.82 12.05
N ARG A 370 -0.47 -9.65 12.19
CA ARG A 370 -1.47 -10.01 11.20
C ARG A 370 -1.21 -9.32 9.85
N ILE A 371 -1.04 -8.00 9.85
CA ILE A 371 -0.78 -7.19 8.64
C ILE A 371 0.52 -7.66 7.96
N LEU A 372 1.60 -7.80 8.71
CA LEU A 372 2.91 -8.15 8.15
C LEU A 372 2.96 -9.61 7.66
N ARG A 373 2.24 -10.53 8.29
CA ARG A 373 2.08 -11.90 7.78
C ARG A 373 1.28 -11.93 6.48
N ILE A 374 0.27 -11.08 6.33
CA ILE A 374 -0.43 -10.89 5.05
C ILE A 374 0.57 -10.42 3.99
N CYS A 375 1.33 -9.35 4.24
CA CYS A 375 2.38 -8.89 3.31
C CYS A 375 3.31 -10.03 2.90
N LYS A 376 3.81 -10.80 3.86
CA LYS A 376 4.71 -11.94 3.61
C LYS A 376 4.05 -13.05 2.79
N SER A 377 2.75 -13.33 3.01
CA SER A 377 2.01 -14.34 2.25
C SER A 377 1.83 -13.96 0.77
N TYR A 378 1.80 -12.65 0.46
CA TYR A 378 1.83 -12.10 -0.89
C TYR A 378 3.25 -12.02 -1.49
N GLY A 379 4.25 -12.59 -0.80
CA GLY A 379 5.65 -12.67 -1.24
C GLY A 379 6.48 -11.42 -1.00
N LEU A 380 5.96 -10.47 -0.24
CA LEU A 380 6.67 -9.24 0.13
C LEU A 380 7.62 -9.49 1.32
N ASN A 381 8.73 -8.75 1.35
CA ASN A 381 9.72 -8.78 2.42
C ASN A 381 10.04 -7.39 2.97
N HIS A 382 9.37 -6.36 2.48
CA HIS A 382 9.66 -4.97 2.81
C HIS A 382 8.39 -4.15 2.95
N VAL A 383 8.35 -3.25 3.95
CA VAL A 383 7.29 -2.27 4.16
C VAL A 383 7.89 -0.88 4.36
N ARG A 384 7.41 0.07 3.57
CA ARG A 384 7.67 1.49 3.70
C ARG A 384 6.48 2.17 4.36
N PHE A 385 6.73 2.95 5.42
CA PHE A 385 5.71 3.76 6.08
C PHE A 385 5.73 5.17 5.49
N HIS A 386 4.74 5.46 4.65
CA HIS A 386 4.70 6.68 3.85
C HIS A 386 4.48 7.92 4.70
N SER A 387 5.52 8.77 4.82
CA SER A 387 5.55 10.02 5.57
C SER A 387 5.10 9.92 7.03
N TYR A 388 5.31 8.77 7.66
CA TYR A 388 5.09 8.59 9.10
C TYR A 388 5.97 7.47 9.69
N CYS A 389 6.06 7.45 11.01
CA CYS A 389 6.70 6.38 11.76
C CYS A 389 5.64 5.60 12.55
N PRO A 390 5.55 4.27 12.38
CA PRO A 390 4.57 3.47 13.09
C PRO A 390 4.90 3.36 14.59
N PRO A 391 3.97 2.88 15.44
CA PRO A 391 4.25 2.62 16.84
C PRO A 391 5.24 1.47 17.02
N LYS A 392 5.79 1.35 18.23
CA LYS A 392 6.73 0.28 18.63
C LYS A 392 6.22 -1.12 18.28
N ALA A 393 4.93 -1.36 18.44
CA ALA A 393 4.27 -2.61 18.13
C ALA A 393 4.52 -3.10 16.68
N ALA A 394 4.60 -2.18 15.71
CA ALA A 394 4.91 -2.54 14.33
C ALA A 394 6.35 -3.04 14.15
N PHE A 395 7.29 -2.44 14.84
CA PHE A 395 8.69 -2.91 14.83
C PHE A 395 8.82 -4.27 15.52
N GLU A 396 8.15 -4.46 16.66
CA GLU A 396 8.14 -5.72 17.40
C GLU A 396 7.55 -6.85 16.55
N ALA A 397 6.45 -6.60 15.86
CA ALA A 397 5.84 -7.55 14.93
C ALA A 397 6.75 -7.86 13.72
N ALA A 398 7.39 -6.83 13.14
CA ALA A 398 8.30 -7.00 12.01
C ALA A 398 9.55 -7.80 12.38
N ASP A 399 10.06 -7.62 13.60
CA ASP A 399 11.15 -8.44 14.13
C ASP A 399 10.78 -9.93 14.15
N ILE A 400 9.56 -10.25 14.61
CA ILE A 400 9.04 -11.62 14.68
C ILE A 400 8.78 -12.22 13.30
N VAL A 401 8.17 -11.44 12.40
CA VAL A 401 7.77 -11.92 11.06
C VAL A 401 8.95 -11.99 10.09
N GLY A 402 9.99 -11.18 10.29
CA GLY A 402 11.12 -11.05 9.37
C GLY A 402 10.74 -10.20 8.16
N ILE A 403 10.45 -8.92 8.38
CA ILE A 403 10.15 -7.90 7.36
C ILE A 403 11.10 -6.73 7.54
N TYR A 404 11.69 -6.26 6.44
CA TYR A 404 12.57 -5.08 6.42
C TYR A 404 11.73 -3.82 6.41
N LEU A 405 11.88 -2.95 7.41
CA LEU A 405 11.11 -1.73 7.54
C LEU A 405 11.89 -0.50 7.07
N GLN A 406 11.17 0.40 6.40
CA GLN A 406 11.57 1.77 6.13
C GLN A 406 10.51 2.71 6.72
N PRO A 407 10.60 3.07 8.00
CA PRO A 407 9.86 4.22 8.50
C PRO A 407 10.41 5.50 7.89
N GLU A 408 9.57 6.52 7.81
CA GLU A 408 9.95 7.84 7.32
C GLU A 408 9.82 8.88 8.44
N GLY A 409 10.59 9.96 8.34
CA GLY A 409 10.31 11.17 9.07
C GLY A 409 8.90 11.67 8.72
N PRO A 410 8.17 12.29 9.67
CA PRO A 410 6.75 12.60 9.53
C PRO A 410 6.48 13.79 8.61
N SER A 411 7.01 13.78 7.37
CA SER A 411 6.87 14.91 6.46
C SER A 411 6.58 14.52 5.02
N TRP A 412 5.65 15.28 4.44
CA TRP A 412 5.42 15.35 3.00
C TRP A 412 5.41 16.83 2.59
N ALA A 413 6.61 17.39 2.40
CA ALA A 413 6.79 18.81 2.23
C ALA A 413 6.28 19.40 0.91
N ASN A 414 5.96 18.57 -0.09
CA ASN A 414 5.46 19.00 -1.39
C ASN A 414 4.19 19.89 -1.29
N HIS A 415 3.42 19.72 -0.22
CA HIS A 415 2.21 20.51 0.04
C HIS A 415 2.34 21.27 1.36
N SER A 416 2.09 22.56 1.32
CA SER A 416 2.02 23.53 2.42
C SER A 416 3.31 23.88 3.18
N THR A 417 4.45 23.15 2.98
CA THR A 417 5.73 23.46 3.62
C THR A 417 6.92 23.38 2.67
N SER A 418 8.15 23.56 3.16
CA SER A 418 9.38 23.41 2.38
C SER A 418 10.57 23.13 3.28
N LEU A 419 11.62 22.48 2.74
CA LEU A 419 12.83 22.03 3.43
C LEU A 419 14.06 22.87 3.03
N GLY A 420 14.95 23.07 3.99
CA GLY A 420 16.20 23.81 3.80
C GLY A 420 16.03 25.33 3.70
N ASP A 421 14.82 25.81 3.96
CA ASP A 421 14.46 27.23 3.84
C ASP A 421 14.42 27.94 5.22
N GLY A 422 14.94 27.29 6.27
CA GLY A 422 15.00 27.83 7.64
C GLY A 422 13.67 27.78 8.39
N LYS A 423 12.73 26.95 7.94
CA LYS A 423 11.47 26.74 8.64
C LYS A 423 11.64 25.79 9.85
N PRO A 424 10.74 25.85 10.85
CA PRO A 424 10.81 24.95 12.01
C PRO A 424 10.86 23.47 11.65
N VAL A 425 10.26 23.04 10.55
CA VAL A 425 10.28 21.65 10.06
C VAL A 425 11.69 21.15 9.78
N ASP A 426 12.63 22.03 9.42
CA ASP A 426 14.01 21.64 9.11
C ASP A 426 14.70 21.02 10.33
N GLN A 427 14.59 21.64 11.50
CA GLN A 427 15.13 21.08 12.76
C GLN A 427 14.25 19.93 13.26
N TYR A 428 12.95 20.08 13.15
CA TYR A 428 11.99 19.07 13.64
C TYR A 428 12.23 17.68 13.05
N ILE A 429 12.54 17.57 11.75
CA ILE A 429 12.84 16.28 11.12
C ILE A 429 14.08 15.61 11.75
N PHE A 430 15.13 16.37 12.05
CA PHE A 430 16.28 15.82 12.76
C PHE A 430 15.90 15.37 14.17
N ASP A 431 15.12 16.15 14.91
CA ASP A 431 14.68 15.81 16.25
C ASP A 431 13.82 14.53 16.25
N GLU A 432 12.85 14.44 15.34
CA GLU A 432 11.99 13.27 15.18
C GLU A 432 12.77 12.00 14.81
N THR A 433 13.68 12.10 13.84
CA THR A 433 14.48 10.93 13.45
C THR A 433 15.47 10.51 14.54
N ASN A 434 15.96 11.44 15.36
CA ASN A 434 16.73 11.13 16.56
C ASN A 434 15.88 10.41 17.64
N ARG A 435 14.62 10.81 17.81
CA ARG A 435 13.65 10.09 18.65
C ARG A 435 13.39 8.68 18.13
N MET A 436 13.24 8.52 16.79
CA MET A 436 13.09 7.19 16.17
C MET A 436 14.30 6.29 16.48
N GLU A 437 15.52 6.81 16.41
CA GLU A 437 16.73 6.05 16.78
C GLU A 437 16.72 5.68 18.25
N LYS A 438 16.41 6.61 19.14
CA LYS A 438 16.35 6.39 20.59
C LYS A 438 15.38 5.26 20.95
N TYR A 439 14.15 5.29 20.42
CA TYR A 439 13.09 4.37 20.84
C TYR A 439 13.03 3.07 20.02
N TYR A 440 13.46 3.11 18.75
CA TYR A 440 13.31 1.97 17.82
C TYR A 440 14.64 1.46 17.26
N GLY A 441 15.76 2.10 17.57
CA GLY A 441 17.08 1.81 17.00
C GLY A 441 17.57 0.38 17.18
N ASN A 442 17.10 -0.33 18.21
CA ASN A 442 17.52 -1.69 18.53
C ASN A 442 16.77 -2.78 17.75
N HIS A 443 15.66 -2.43 17.04
CA HIS A 443 14.89 -3.37 16.25
C HIS A 443 15.65 -3.80 14.99
N PRO A 444 15.91 -5.10 14.77
CA PRO A 444 16.62 -5.56 13.57
C PRO A 444 15.83 -5.33 12.28
N SER A 445 14.50 -5.26 12.35
CA SER A 445 13.63 -4.93 11.23
C SER A 445 13.80 -3.50 10.72
N TYR A 446 14.26 -2.57 11.55
CA TYR A 446 14.52 -1.18 11.17
C TYR A 446 15.81 -1.09 10.34
N CYS A 447 15.70 -1.31 9.03
CA CYS A 447 16.84 -1.42 8.10
C CYS A 447 17.13 -0.13 7.33
N MET A 448 16.14 0.73 7.13
CA MET A 448 16.19 1.87 6.21
C MET A 448 15.51 3.08 6.82
N LEU A 449 15.98 4.28 6.51
CA LEU A 449 15.36 5.55 6.92
C LEU A 449 15.39 6.56 5.78
N ALA A 450 14.25 7.20 5.55
CA ALA A 450 14.13 8.39 4.71
C ALA A 450 13.66 9.59 5.52
N TYR A 451 13.97 10.81 5.05
CA TYR A 451 13.47 12.02 5.69
C TYR A 451 11.94 12.09 5.73
N GLY A 452 11.27 11.54 4.70
CA GLY A 452 9.86 11.60 4.41
C GLY A 452 9.58 11.39 2.92
N ASN A 453 8.38 11.77 2.46
CA ASN A 453 7.96 11.67 1.06
C ASN A 453 8.10 12.99 0.32
N GLU A 454 8.31 12.95 -0.99
CA GLU A 454 8.26 14.04 -1.98
C GLU A 454 8.63 15.42 -1.41
N PRO A 455 9.92 15.72 -1.29
CA PRO A 455 10.40 16.97 -0.67
C PRO A 455 10.08 18.18 -1.57
N ARG A 456 10.02 19.36 -0.95
CA ARG A 456 9.94 20.64 -1.63
C ARG A 456 10.81 21.64 -0.89
N GLY A 457 11.35 22.59 -1.59
CA GLY A 457 12.16 23.69 -1.04
C GLY A 457 13.25 24.11 -2.01
N ARG A 458 13.66 25.37 -1.94
CA ARG A 458 14.74 25.89 -2.79
C ARG A 458 16.07 25.20 -2.47
N HIS A 459 16.32 24.90 -1.20
CA HIS A 459 17.57 24.32 -0.69
C HIS A 459 17.39 22.87 -0.26
N GLN A 460 16.38 22.16 -0.77
CA GLN A 460 16.06 20.79 -0.38
C GLN A 460 17.23 19.82 -0.60
N VAL A 461 18.02 19.99 -1.68
CA VAL A 461 19.15 19.10 -1.97
C VAL A 461 20.22 19.20 -0.90
N ASP A 462 20.63 20.42 -0.55
CA ASP A 462 21.64 20.67 0.49
C ASP A 462 21.16 20.18 1.86
N TYR A 463 19.88 20.40 2.18
CA TYR A 463 19.28 19.95 3.42
C TYR A 463 19.29 18.40 3.50
N LEU A 464 18.85 17.72 2.44
CA LEU A 464 18.80 16.27 2.40
C LEU A 464 20.20 15.63 2.38
N THR A 465 21.17 16.27 1.74
CA THR A 465 22.59 15.86 1.81
C THR A 465 23.11 15.91 3.26
N LYS A 466 22.83 17.02 3.98
CA LYS A 466 23.17 17.12 5.40
C LYS A 466 22.50 16.06 6.26
N PHE A 467 21.22 15.75 5.96
CA PHE A 467 20.46 14.71 6.64
C PHE A 467 21.12 13.33 6.48
N ILE A 468 21.52 12.98 5.25
CA ILE A 468 22.17 11.70 4.96
C ILE A 468 23.52 11.60 5.70
N HIS A 469 24.40 12.60 5.55
CA HIS A 469 25.70 12.61 6.20
C HIS A 469 25.60 12.55 7.74
N TYR A 470 24.60 13.23 8.32
CA TYR A 470 24.37 13.17 9.76
C TYR A 470 24.10 11.72 10.20
N TRP A 471 23.21 11.02 9.49
CA TRP A 471 22.81 9.67 9.86
C TRP A 471 23.87 8.61 9.54
N GLU A 472 24.58 8.72 8.41
CA GLU A 472 25.72 7.84 8.09
C GLU A 472 26.79 7.87 9.19
N ASN A 473 27.11 9.06 9.70
CA ASN A 473 28.10 9.22 10.75
C ASN A 473 27.60 8.76 12.13
N LYS A 474 26.29 8.83 12.37
CA LYS A 474 25.71 8.54 13.68
C LYS A 474 25.38 7.07 13.89
N ASP A 475 24.82 6.42 12.90
CA ASP A 475 24.29 5.06 13.05
C ASP A 475 24.47 4.21 11.80
N ALA A 476 25.47 3.33 11.82
CA ALA A 476 25.78 2.43 10.70
C ALA A 476 24.93 1.14 10.66
N ARG A 477 23.94 1.00 11.53
CA ARG A 477 23.06 -0.20 11.55
C ARG A 477 22.08 -0.26 10.39
N ARG A 478 21.88 0.84 9.64
CA ARG A 478 20.90 0.96 8.57
C ARG A 478 21.40 1.82 7.42
N VAL A 479 20.61 1.94 6.37
CA VAL A 479 20.93 2.75 5.20
C VAL A 479 19.96 3.92 5.06
N TYR A 480 20.41 5.00 4.42
CA TYR A 480 19.75 6.30 4.41
C TYR A 480 19.50 6.86 3.02
N THR A 481 18.36 7.52 2.85
CA THR A 481 18.04 8.27 1.63
C THR A 481 17.38 9.61 1.98
N GLY A 482 17.58 10.58 1.12
CA GLY A 482 16.95 11.89 1.28
C GLY A 482 15.44 11.82 1.13
N ALA A 483 14.93 11.11 0.10
CA ALA A 483 13.49 11.12 -0.17
C ALA A 483 13.04 10.02 -1.13
N SER A 484 11.74 9.77 -1.12
CA SER A 484 11.01 9.05 -2.15
C SER A 484 10.39 10.05 -3.12
N VAL A 485 10.67 9.93 -4.43
CA VAL A 485 10.38 11.02 -5.36
C VAL A 485 9.98 10.56 -6.77
N ALA A 486 9.18 11.41 -7.45
CA ALA A 486 8.95 11.30 -8.88
C ALA A 486 10.21 11.66 -9.70
N MET A 487 10.23 11.30 -11.00
CA MET A 487 11.40 11.52 -11.86
C MET A 487 11.84 12.97 -11.99
N SER A 488 10.90 13.92 -11.95
CA SER A 488 11.15 15.35 -12.09
C SER A 488 11.81 16.01 -10.88
N TRP A 489 11.85 15.33 -9.73
CA TRP A 489 12.54 15.86 -8.54
C TRP A 489 14.06 15.80 -8.69
N PRO A 490 14.80 16.77 -8.15
CA PRO A 490 16.25 16.75 -8.19
C PRO A 490 16.81 15.50 -7.48
N ILE A 491 17.96 15.04 -7.96
CA ILE A 491 18.69 13.94 -7.34
C ILE A 491 19.49 14.50 -6.16
N VAL A 492 19.44 13.83 -5.02
CA VAL A 492 20.36 14.06 -3.91
C VAL A 492 21.60 13.17 -4.15
N PRO A 493 22.80 13.74 -4.39
CA PRO A 493 23.95 12.96 -4.85
C PRO A 493 24.41 11.86 -3.90
N ASP A 494 24.34 12.12 -2.60
CA ASP A 494 24.89 11.28 -1.54
C ASP A 494 23.89 10.25 -0.97
N ASN A 495 22.75 10.07 -1.66
CA ASN A 495 21.83 9.01 -1.29
C ASN A 495 22.53 7.65 -1.31
N GLN A 496 22.43 6.88 -0.22
CA GLN A 496 22.94 5.50 -0.22
C GLN A 496 22.10 4.56 -1.08
N TYR A 497 20.82 4.90 -1.31
CA TYR A 497 19.93 4.23 -2.27
C TYR A 497 18.92 5.24 -2.82
N MET A 498 18.40 4.95 -4.01
CA MET A 498 17.45 5.81 -4.71
C MET A 498 16.04 5.23 -4.63
N ILE A 499 15.04 6.06 -4.35
CA ILE A 499 13.63 5.71 -4.52
C ILE A 499 13.02 6.68 -5.52
N LYS A 500 12.82 6.24 -6.77
CA LYS A 500 12.31 7.08 -7.86
C LYS A 500 11.34 6.31 -8.78
N SER A 501 10.44 7.05 -9.44
CA SER A 501 9.38 6.49 -10.28
C SER A 501 9.80 6.02 -11.68
N GLY A 502 11.09 6.07 -12.03
CA GLY A 502 11.57 5.72 -13.39
C GLY A 502 11.46 4.24 -13.74
N ALA A 503 11.52 3.34 -12.75
CA ALA A 503 11.46 1.90 -12.96
C ALA A 503 10.06 1.33 -12.66
N ARG A 504 9.02 1.97 -13.18
CA ARG A 504 7.62 1.55 -13.06
C ARG A 504 6.83 1.89 -14.33
N GLY A 505 5.62 1.38 -14.41
CA GLY A 505 4.66 1.68 -15.48
C GLY A 505 4.61 0.62 -16.57
N LEU A 506 3.41 0.52 -17.16
CA LEU A 506 3.13 -0.37 -18.27
C LEU A 506 3.61 0.25 -19.59
N THR A 507 4.08 -0.58 -20.50
CA THR A 507 4.43 -0.17 -21.87
C THR A 507 3.34 -0.50 -22.88
N TRP A 508 2.10 -0.57 -22.45
CA TRP A 508 0.93 -1.01 -23.23
C TRP A 508 0.37 0.04 -24.21
N ASN A 509 1.02 1.16 -24.35
CA ASN A 509 0.93 2.01 -25.55
C ASN A 509 1.53 1.31 -26.81
N HIS A 510 2.30 0.25 -26.60
CA HIS A 510 2.81 -0.67 -27.62
C HIS A 510 2.24 -2.08 -27.38
N GLN A 511 2.37 -2.96 -28.38
CA GLN A 511 1.92 -4.34 -28.23
C GLN A 511 2.54 -4.98 -26.96
N PRO A 512 1.73 -5.56 -26.08
CA PRO A 512 2.21 -6.21 -24.87
C PRO A 512 3.22 -7.34 -25.17
N GLU A 513 4.30 -7.34 -24.42
CA GLU A 513 5.39 -8.30 -24.49
C GLU A 513 6.01 -8.49 -23.09
N SER A 514 6.92 -9.42 -22.93
CA SER A 514 7.62 -9.65 -21.68
C SER A 514 9.15 -9.71 -21.79
N ASN A 515 9.73 -9.14 -22.86
CA ASN A 515 11.19 -9.07 -23.02
C ASN A 515 11.81 -7.84 -22.36
N SER A 516 11.06 -6.75 -22.27
CA SER A 516 11.57 -5.49 -21.75
C SER A 516 11.79 -5.52 -20.24
N ASP A 517 12.71 -4.67 -19.79
CA ASP A 517 13.05 -4.42 -18.39
C ASP A 517 13.19 -2.93 -18.11
N TYR A 518 13.63 -2.56 -16.91
CA TYR A 518 13.85 -1.18 -16.50
C TYR A 518 15.32 -0.76 -16.51
N SER A 519 16.23 -1.54 -17.11
CA SER A 519 17.67 -1.23 -17.13
C SER A 519 17.98 0.18 -17.61
N LYS A 520 17.24 0.65 -18.63
CA LYS A 520 17.39 2.02 -19.15
C LYS A 520 17.15 3.09 -18.10
N ALA A 521 16.22 2.85 -17.17
CA ALA A 521 15.89 3.80 -16.12
C ALA A 521 16.91 3.79 -14.97
N ILE A 522 17.54 2.65 -14.68
CA ILE A 522 18.37 2.47 -13.49
C ILE A 522 19.89 2.53 -13.75
N ASN A 523 20.35 2.27 -14.97
CA ASN A 523 21.80 2.15 -15.30
C ASN A 523 22.64 3.39 -14.99
N ALA A 524 22.01 4.58 -14.90
CA ALA A 524 22.71 5.82 -14.55
C ALA A 524 23.10 5.89 -13.07
N PHE A 525 22.51 5.09 -12.22
CA PHE A 525 22.71 5.12 -10.76
C PHE A 525 23.74 4.08 -10.33
N LYS A 526 24.59 4.44 -9.37
CA LYS A 526 25.64 3.56 -8.82
C LYS A 526 25.26 2.93 -7.48
N VAL A 527 24.11 3.29 -6.96
CA VAL A 527 23.52 2.81 -5.70
C VAL A 527 22.25 2.02 -6.00
N PRO A 528 21.73 1.23 -5.05
CA PRO A 528 20.48 0.50 -5.26
C PRO A 528 19.35 1.42 -5.68
N TYR A 529 18.60 1.01 -6.69
CA TYR A 529 17.40 1.70 -7.16
C TYR A 529 16.16 0.93 -6.72
N ILE A 530 15.23 1.60 -6.07
CA ILE A 530 13.92 1.07 -5.72
C ILE A 530 12.87 1.82 -6.54
N ALA A 531 12.00 1.10 -7.22
CA ALA A 531 10.87 1.69 -7.91
C ALA A 531 9.91 2.33 -6.89
N HIS A 532 9.76 3.66 -6.97
CA HIS A 532 8.84 4.44 -6.14
C HIS A 532 7.41 4.21 -6.58
N GLU A 533 6.58 3.70 -5.66
CA GLU A 533 5.13 3.55 -5.85
C GLU A 533 4.77 2.80 -7.13
N LEU A 534 5.36 1.62 -7.29
CA LEU A 534 5.06 0.72 -8.40
C LEU A 534 3.58 0.34 -8.38
N GLY A 535 2.92 0.43 -9.54
CA GLY A 535 1.53 0.03 -9.70
C GLY A 535 0.55 0.96 -8.99
N GLN A 536 -0.23 1.70 -9.76
CA GLN A 536 -1.31 2.55 -9.24
C GLN A 536 -2.60 2.27 -10.03
N TRP A 537 -2.81 1.00 -10.39
CA TRP A 537 -3.90 0.55 -11.23
C TRP A 537 -5.11 0.22 -10.38
N CYS A 538 -6.26 0.77 -10.74
CA CYS A 538 -7.48 0.64 -9.95
C CYS A 538 -8.33 -0.55 -10.36
N ALA A 539 -9.06 -1.10 -9.38
CA ALA A 539 -10.22 -1.94 -9.59
C ALA A 539 -11.51 -1.17 -9.25
N PHE A 540 -12.66 -1.67 -9.69
CA PHE A 540 -13.96 -1.13 -9.30
C PHE A 540 -14.22 -1.36 -7.81
N PRO A 541 -14.96 -0.48 -7.09
CA PRO A 541 -15.20 -0.62 -5.66
C PRO A 541 -15.89 -1.95 -5.28
N ASP A 542 -15.44 -2.55 -4.18
CA ASP A 542 -16.19 -3.62 -3.51
C ASP A 542 -17.20 -3.02 -2.53
N PHE A 543 -18.45 -2.89 -2.93
CA PHE A 543 -19.48 -2.33 -2.05
C PHE A 543 -19.85 -3.24 -0.87
N LYS A 544 -19.40 -4.50 -0.83
CA LYS A 544 -19.59 -5.39 0.32
C LYS A 544 -18.78 -4.94 1.53
N GLU A 545 -17.64 -4.25 1.28
CA GLU A 545 -16.81 -3.75 2.38
C GLU A 545 -17.44 -2.61 3.19
N ILE A 546 -18.49 -1.94 2.68
CA ILE A 546 -19.21 -0.89 3.42
C ILE A 546 -19.62 -1.37 4.82
N SER A 547 -20.03 -2.63 4.95
CA SER A 547 -20.41 -3.22 6.23
C SER A 547 -19.28 -3.36 7.24
N GLN A 548 -18.01 -3.31 6.79
CA GLN A 548 -16.84 -3.39 7.66
C GLN A 548 -16.48 -2.05 8.32
N TYR A 549 -16.98 -0.93 7.79
CA TYR A 549 -16.73 0.42 8.33
C TYR A 549 -17.61 0.69 9.56
N THR A 550 -17.44 -0.13 10.59
CA THR A 550 -18.22 -0.06 11.85
C THR A 550 -17.68 0.96 12.85
N GLY A 551 -16.43 1.41 12.66
CA GLY A 551 -15.73 2.32 13.56
C GLY A 551 -16.02 3.81 13.32
N LEU A 552 -15.00 4.65 13.53
CA LEU A 552 -15.12 6.12 13.47
C LEU A 552 -15.40 6.64 12.06
N TYR A 553 -14.73 6.08 11.07
CA TYR A 553 -14.86 6.50 9.68
C TYR A 553 -15.89 5.64 8.96
N LYS A 554 -16.75 6.28 8.18
CA LYS A 554 -17.81 5.63 7.40
C LYS A 554 -17.49 5.72 5.92
N ALA A 555 -17.80 4.67 5.18
CA ALA A 555 -17.59 4.58 3.75
C ALA A 555 -18.67 5.34 2.96
N LYS A 556 -18.92 6.62 3.29
CA LYS A 556 -19.93 7.46 2.62
C LYS A 556 -19.61 7.70 1.15
N ASN A 557 -18.34 7.72 0.78
CA ASN A 557 -17.88 7.71 -0.60
C ASN A 557 -18.35 6.44 -1.34
N PHE A 558 -18.18 5.25 -0.77
CA PHE A 558 -18.65 3.99 -1.38
C PHE A 558 -20.19 3.95 -1.48
N GLU A 559 -20.91 4.41 -0.45
CA GLU A 559 -22.36 4.54 -0.50
C GLU A 559 -22.78 5.45 -1.65
N MET A 560 -22.13 6.61 -1.84
CA MET A 560 -22.38 7.54 -2.93
C MET A 560 -22.15 6.87 -4.29
N PHE A 561 -21.04 6.14 -4.47
CA PHE A 561 -20.73 5.47 -5.73
C PHE A 561 -21.70 4.32 -6.03
N ARG A 562 -22.10 3.56 -5.00
CA ARG A 562 -23.15 2.53 -5.14
C ARG A 562 -24.48 3.13 -5.60
N ASP A 563 -24.87 4.25 -5.02
CA ASP A 563 -26.09 4.96 -5.38
C ASP A 563 -26.03 5.49 -6.82
N ILE A 564 -24.89 6.08 -7.23
CA ILE A 564 -24.68 6.52 -8.62
C ILE A 564 -24.78 5.35 -9.60
N LEU A 565 -24.16 4.21 -9.29
CA LEU A 565 -24.24 3.01 -10.12
C LEU A 565 -25.67 2.50 -10.23
N SER A 566 -26.40 2.48 -9.13
CA SER A 566 -27.81 2.04 -9.07
C SER A 566 -28.73 2.92 -9.90
N GLU A 567 -28.53 4.24 -9.89
CA GLU A 567 -29.29 5.18 -10.73
C GLU A 567 -29.08 4.95 -12.22
N GLN A 568 -27.92 4.43 -12.61
CA GLN A 568 -27.66 4.03 -13.98
C GLN A 568 -28.28 2.66 -14.33
N GLY A 569 -29.05 2.04 -13.43
CA GLY A 569 -29.64 0.72 -13.62
C GLY A 569 -28.62 -0.42 -13.60
N MET A 570 -27.42 -0.19 -13.07
CA MET A 570 -26.32 -1.16 -13.05
C MET A 570 -25.94 -1.66 -11.64
N GLY A 571 -26.79 -1.42 -10.63
CA GLY A 571 -26.48 -1.86 -9.25
C GLY A 571 -26.12 -3.34 -9.14
N ASN A 572 -26.76 -4.20 -9.91
CA ASN A 572 -26.51 -5.65 -9.95
C ASN A 572 -25.21 -6.03 -10.68
N GLU A 573 -24.55 -5.11 -11.37
CA GLU A 573 -23.31 -5.35 -12.10
C GLU A 573 -22.06 -5.11 -11.23
N ALA A 574 -22.22 -4.53 -10.04
CA ALA A 574 -21.10 -4.11 -9.20
C ALA A 574 -20.06 -5.22 -8.95
N GLU A 575 -20.51 -6.43 -8.62
CA GLU A 575 -19.61 -7.58 -8.39
C GLU A 575 -18.90 -8.01 -9.68
N ARG A 576 -19.62 -8.03 -10.81
CA ARG A 576 -19.01 -8.36 -12.11
C ARG A 576 -17.97 -7.31 -12.51
N PHE A 577 -18.24 -6.03 -12.23
CA PHE A 577 -17.29 -4.94 -12.47
C PHE A 577 -16.05 -5.08 -11.59
N LEU A 578 -16.24 -5.35 -10.31
CA LEU A 578 -15.13 -5.62 -9.40
C LEU A 578 -14.26 -6.77 -9.88
N MET A 579 -14.87 -7.93 -10.16
CA MET A 579 -14.14 -9.13 -10.55
C MET A 579 -13.38 -8.93 -11.87
N ALA A 580 -14.01 -8.31 -12.88
CA ALA A 580 -13.37 -8.11 -14.18
C ALA A 580 -12.27 -7.04 -14.15
N SER A 581 -12.51 -5.91 -13.50
CA SER A 581 -11.48 -4.87 -13.32
C SER A 581 -10.34 -5.33 -12.42
N GLY A 582 -10.65 -6.12 -11.39
CA GLY A 582 -9.66 -6.70 -10.50
C GLY A 582 -8.71 -7.66 -11.22
N LYS A 583 -9.20 -8.52 -12.13
CA LYS A 583 -8.34 -9.37 -12.96
C LYS A 583 -7.41 -8.56 -13.87
N LEU A 584 -7.90 -7.46 -14.44
CA LEU A 584 -7.04 -6.55 -15.20
C LEU A 584 -6.01 -5.86 -14.30
N GLN A 585 -6.38 -5.41 -13.11
CA GLN A 585 -5.46 -4.85 -12.12
C GLN A 585 -4.32 -5.84 -11.80
N VAL A 586 -4.65 -7.10 -11.52
CA VAL A 586 -3.64 -8.15 -11.24
C VAL A 586 -2.73 -8.37 -12.44
N LEU A 587 -3.27 -8.33 -13.67
CA LEU A 587 -2.47 -8.45 -14.88
C LEU A 587 -1.46 -7.29 -15.01
N CYS A 588 -1.87 -6.08 -14.64
CA CYS A 588 -0.98 -4.92 -14.57
C CYS A 588 0.14 -5.12 -13.54
N TYR A 589 -0.20 -5.50 -12.32
CA TYR A 589 0.78 -5.77 -11.26
C TYR A 589 1.75 -6.89 -11.63
N LYS A 590 1.24 -7.98 -12.19
CA LYS A 590 2.07 -9.09 -12.67
C LYS A 590 3.09 -8.61 -13.71
N ASN A 591 2.65 -7.81 -14.68
CA ASN A 591 3.53 -7.29 -15.72
C ASN A 591 4.63 -6.38 -15.16
N GLU A 592 4.29 -5.43 -14.27
CA GLU A 592 5.26 -4.51 -13.67
C GLU A 592 6.23 -5.21 -12.71
N ILE A 593 5.72 -6.10 -11.86
CA ILE A 593 6.55 -6.86 -10.90
C ILE A 593 7.52 -7.76 -11.66
N GLU A 594 7.04 -8.57 -12.61
CA GLU A 594 7.92 -9.42 -13.41
C GLU A 594 8.97 -8.62 -14.19
N LYS A 595 8.60 -7.45 -14.70
CA LYS A 595 9.52 -6.53 -15.37
C LYS A 595 10.57 -6.01 -14.40
N SER A 596 10.20 -5.69 -13.17
CA SER A 596 11.12 -5.30 -12.10
C SER A 596 12.08 -6.44 -11.73
N LEU A 597 11.55 -7.67 -11.58
CA LEU A 597 12.34 -8.87 -11.27
C LEU A 597 13.31 -9.26 -12.40
N ARG A 598 12.95 -9.00 -13.68
CA ARG A 598 13.84 -9.23 -14.82
C ARG A 598 14.96 -8.21 -14.91
N THR A 599 14.82 -7.05 -14.31
CA THR A 599 15.78 -5.96 -14.44
C THR A 599 17.07 -6.29 -13.70
N PRO A 600 18.22 -6.45 -14.39
CA PRO A 600 19.49 -6.73 -13.73
C PRO A 600 19.89 -5.60 -12.78
N MET A 601 20.52 -5.94 -11.67
CA MET A 601 21.03 -4.98 -10.67
C MET A 601 19.97 -4.04 -10.06
N ASN A 602 18.68 -4.35 -10.22
CA ASN A 602 17.60 -3.61 -9.56
C ASN A 602 17.61 -3.90 -8.06
N GLY A 603 17.50 -2.87 -7.23
CA GLY A 603 17.44 -3.00 -5.77
C GLY A 603 16.08 -3.42 -5.23
N GLY A 604 15.00 -3.16 -5.99
CA GLY A 604 13.66 -3.50 -5.56
C GLY A 604 12.55 -2.61 -6.10
N PHE A 605 11.39 -2.82 -5.54
CA PHE A 605 10.21 -1.99 -5.75
C PHE A 605 9.44 -1.78 -4.45
N GLN A 606 8.68 -0.71 -4.38
CA GLN A 606 7.68 -0.43 -3.36
C GLN A 606 6.34 -0.22 -4.09
N MET A 607 5.42 -1.19 -3.98
CA MET A 607 4.05 -1.00 -4.49
C MET A 607 3.43 0.19 -3.79
N LEU A 608 2.59 0.96 -4.48
CA LEU A 608 1.89 2.08 -3.85
C LEU A 608 1.06 1.61 -2.66
N SER A 609 0.32 0.53 -2.80
CA SER A 609 -0.12 -0.25 -1.66
C SER A 609 -0.60 -1.64 -2.07
N LEU A 610 -0.49 -2.60 -1.13
CA LEU A 610 -1.17 -3.89 -1.23
C LEU A 610 -2.65 -3.77 -0.89
N ASN A 611 -3.02 -2.79 -0.03
CA ASN A 611 -4.39 -2.45 0.35
C ASN A 611 -4.85 -1.11 -0.24
N ASP A 612 -6.15 -0.87 -0.23
CA ASP A 612 -6.76 0.33 -0.82
C ASP A 612 -6.53 1.61 -0.01
N TYR A 613 -6.39 2.72 -0.72
CA TYR A 613 -6.48 4.09 -0.19
C TYR A 613 -7.94 4.56 -0.19
N ALA A 614 -8.75 3.98 0.68
CA ALA A 614 -10.20 4.23 0.71
C ALA A 614 -10.59 5.69 1.00
N GLY A 615 -9.72 6.46 1.65
CA GLY A 615 -9.95 7.86 2.02
C GLY A 615 -9.24 8.88 1.14
N GLN A 616 -8.14 8.54 0.50
CA GLN A 616 -7.32 9.48 -0.29
C GLN A 616 -7.83 9.59 -1.73
N GLY A 617 -8.84 10.45 -1.94
CA GLY A 617 -9.51 10.59 -3.23
C GLY A 617 -10.23 9.29 -3.66
N THR A 618 -10.43 8.35 -2.77
CA THR A 618 -10.94 7.00 -3.03
C THR A 618 -10.12 6.28 -4.12
N ALA A 619 -8.82 6.13 -3.87
CA ALA A 619 -7.92 5.42 -4.78
C ALA A 619 -7.91 3.91 -4.45
N LEU A 620 -8.48 3.11 -5.35
CA LEU A 620 -8.70 1.67 -5.15
C LEU A 620 -7.62 0.85 -5.85
N VAL A 621 -6.37 1.09 -5.46
CA VAL A 621 -5.17 0.51 -6.06
C VAL A 621 -4.75 -0.82 -5.43
N GLY A 622 -5.23 -1.14 -4.23
CA GLY A 622 -4.89 -2.38 -3.54
C GLY A 622 -5.57 -3.60 -4.18
N VAL A 623 -4.92 -4.75 -4.09
CA VAL A 623 -5.57 -6.05 -4.32
C VAL A 623 -6.32 -6.52 -3.07
N LEU A 624 -6.06 -5.89 -1.93
CA LEU A 624 -6.79 -6.01 -0.68
C LEU A 624 -7.59 -4.74 -0.41
N ASN A 625 -8.64 -4.85 0.38
CA ASN A 625 -9.40 -3.69 0.84
C ASN A 625 -8.68 -2.95 2.00
N ALA A 626 -9.25 -1.85 2.47
CA ALA A 626 -8.66 -1.04 3.56
C ALA A 626 -8.46 -1.80 4.89
N PHE A 627 -9.08 -2.96 5.07
CA PHE A 627 -8.96 -3.85 6.24
C PHE A 627 -7.98 -5.00 6.03
N TRP A 628 -7.22 -5.00 4.91
CA TRP A 628 -6.30 -6.07 4.51
C TRP A 628 -7.01 -7.39 4.17
N ASN A 629 -8.29 -7.35 3.77
CA ASN A 629 -9.05 -8.51 3.32
C ASN A 629 -9.04 -8.64 1.81
N GLU A 630 -9.07 -9.88 1.31
CA GLU A 630 -9.15 -10.19 -0.12
C GLU A 630 -10.48 -9.70 -0.71
N LYS A 631 -10.42 -9.12 -1.91
CA LYS A 631 -11.60 -8.67 -2.68
C LYS A 631 -12.18 -9.76 -3.59
N GLY A 632 -11.60 -10.97 -3.58
CA GLY A 632 -12.13 -12.16 -4.25
C GLY A 632 -11.60 -12.44 -5.65
N TYR A 633 -10.94 -11.51 -6.33
CA TYR A 633 -10.40 -11.73 -7.68
C TYR A 633 -8.95 -12.24 -7.72
N VAL A 634 -8.23 -12.19 -6.61
CA VAL A 634 -6.88 -12.75 -6.44
C VAL A 634 -6.67 -13.10 -4.97
N ASN A 635 -5.90 -14.14 -4.71
CA ASN A 635 -5.46 -14.52 -3.37
C ASN A 635 -3.94 -14.53 -3.25
N ALA A 636 -3.44 -14.68 -2.02
CA ALA A 636 -2.00 -14.69 -1.74
C ALA A 636 -1.24 -15.76 -2.55
N LYS A 637 -1.82 -16.95 -2.72
CA LYS A 637 -1.19 -18.03 -3.48
C LYS A 637 -1.03 -17.70 -4.97
N GLU A 638 -2.02 -17.04 -5.57
CA GLU A 638 -1.94 -16.60 -6.97
C GLU A 638 -0.93 -15.46 -7.13
N PHE A 639 -0.97 -14.48 -6.24
CA PHE A 639 -0.09 -13.31 -6.29
C PHE A 639 1.38 -13.70 -6.06
N SER A 640 1.65 -14.60 -5.11
CA SER A 640 3.02 -15.05 -4.82
C SER A 640 3.68 -15.87 -5.94
N ARG A 641 2.97 -16.23 -6.99
CA ARG A 641 3.58 -16.85 -8.18
C ARG A 641 4.51 -15.91 -8.93
N PHE A 642 4.18 -14.62 -8.96
CA PHE A 642 4.98 -13.59 -9.63
C PHE A 642 5.62 -12.59 -8.66
N CYS A 643 5.41 -12.74 -7.37
CA CYS A 643 6.00 -11.91 -6.32
C CYS A 643 6.47 -12.81 -5.17
N ASN A 644 7.74 -13.24 -5.21
CA ASN A 644 8.34 -14.14 -4.22
C ASN A 644 9.86 -14.03 -4.25
N SER A 645 10.55 -14.72 -3.32
CA SER A 645 12.01 -14.84 -3.34
C SER A 645 12.53 -15.66 -4.52
N THR A 646 11.72 -16.54 -5.08
CA THR A 646 12.04 -17.34 -6.26
C THR A 646 10.85 -17.32 -7.22
N VAL A 647 11.08 -16.81 -8.45
CA VAL A 647 10.04 -16.63 -9.46
C VAL A 647 10.54 -17.07 -10.83
N PRO A 648 9.86 -18.03 -11.49
CA PRO A 648 10.06 -18.26 -12.92
C PRO A 648 9.60 -17.06 -13.73
N LEU A 649 10.40 -16.63 -14.70
CA LEU A 649 10.14 -15.52 -15.61
C LEU A 649 10.15 -16.01 -17.04
N LEU A 650 9.20 -15.54 -17.84
CA LEU A 650 9.10 -15.84 -19.27
C LEU A 650 9.31 -14.56 -20.07
N LYS A 651 10.21 -14.62 -21.07
CA LYS A 651 10.41 -13.56 -22.06
C LYS A 651 9.80 -14.00 -23.38
N THR A 652 8.84 -13.26 -23.89
CA THR A 652 8.24 -13.47 -25.21
C THR A 652 7.90 -12.14 -25.89
N LYS A 653 7.96 -12.12 -27.22
CA LYS A 653 7.71 -10.94 -28.04
C LYS A 653 6.21 -10.61 -28.19
N SER A 654 5.33 -11.55 -27.92
CA SER A 654 3.90 -11.39 -28.07
C SER A 654 3.15 -12.39 -27.19
N PHE A 655 1.91 -12.08 -26.88
CA PHE A 655 0.96 -13.01 -26.28
C PHE A 655 -0.10 -13.48 -27.29
N VAL A 656 -0.10 -12.92 -28.52
CA VAL A 656 -1.06 -13.26 -29.59
C VAL A 656 -0.28 -13.75 -30.80
N TYR A 657 -0.66 -14.93 -31.30
CA TYR A 657 -0.01 -15.65 -32.40
C TYR A 657 -1.01 -16.12 -33.43
N THR A 658 -0.52 -16.35 -34.65
CA THR A 658 -1.20 -17.20 -35.61
C THR A 658 -0.63 -18.61 -35.59
N ASN A 659 -1.39 -19.58 -36.09
CA ASN A 659 -0.92 -20.97 -36.16
C ASN A 659 0.17 -21.24 -37.20
N GLN A 660 0.59 -20.25 -37.98
CA GLN A 660 1.77 -20.34 -38.86
C GLN A 660 3.07 -19.89 -38.17
N GLN A 661 2.97 -19.44 -36.94
CA GLN A 661 4.12 -18.96 -36.16
C GLN A 661 4.61 -20.04 -35.20
N THR A 662 5.80 -19.86 -34.71
CA THR A 662 6.38 -20.66 -33.63
C THR A 662 6.38 -19.82 -32.34
N PHE A 663 5.87 -20.37 -31.27
CA PHE A 663 6.05 -19.76 -29.95
C PHE A 663 7.52 -19.94 -29.54
N ASN A 664 8.17 -18.85 -29.21
CA ASN A 664 9.51 -18.80 -28.67
C ASN A 664 9.48 -18.07 -27.34
N GLY A 665 9.82 -18.76 -26.26
CA GLY A 665 9.87 -18.20 -24.91
C GLY A 665 11.21 -18.49 -24.27
N GLU A 666 11.91 -17.45 -23.82
CA GLU A 666 13.11 -17.60 -22.99
C GLU A 666 12.70 -17.69 -21.51
N VAL A 667 13.24 -18.64 -20.80
CA VAL A 667 12.96 -18.86 -19.36
C VAL A 667 14.16 -18.43 -18.53
N GLU A 668 13.91 -17.57 -17.56
CA GLU A 668 14.84 -17.20 -16.49
C GLU A 668 14.26 -17.57 -15.12
N MET A 669 15.14 -17.85 -14.17
CA MET A 669 14.76 -17.98 -12.76
C MET A 669 15.31 -16.77 -11.99
N TYR A 670 14.43 -15.91 -11.50
CA TYR A 670 14.74 -14.94 -10.46
C TYR A 670 14.86 -15.69 -9.12
N HIS A 671 15.99 -15.50 -8.41
CA HIS A 671 16.24 -16.20 -7.15
C HIS A 671 17.08 -15.34 -6.21
N TYR A 672 16.41 -14.76 -5.21
CA TYR A 672 17.03 -13.97 -4.14
C TYR A 672 16.71 -14.61 -2.80
N SER A 673 17.56 -15.55 -2.42
CA SER A 673 17.51 -16.37 -1.21
C SER A 673 18.91 -16.51 -0.61
N GLU A 674 19.04 -17.18 0.51
CA GLU A 674 20.32 -17.37 1.22
C GLU A 674 21.22 -18.44 0.56
N THR A 675 20.66 -19.35 -0.21
CA THR A 675 21.38 -20.49 -0.79
C THR A 675 20.99 -20.76 -2.23
N ASP A 676 21.92 -21.30 -3.01
CA ASP A 676 21.66 -21.82 -4.34
C ASP A 676 20.70 -23.03 -4.32
N ILE A 677 19.90 -23.19 -5.36
CA ILE A 677 19.16 -24.44 -5.60
C ILE A 677 19.98 -25.25 -6.61
N LYS A 678 20.64 -26.32 -6.12
CA LYS A 678 21.47 -27.19 -6.95
C LYS A 678 20.64 -28.25 -7.66
N ASN A 679 21.02 -28.56 -8.94
CA ASN A 679 20.36 -29.59 -9.76
C ASN A 679 18.83 -29.41 -9.80
N ALA A 680 18.38 -28.16 -9.97
CA ALA A 680 16.95 -27.89 -10.02
C ALA A 680 16.33 -28.48 -11.28
N ASN A 681 15.31 -29.32 -11.10
CA ASN A 681 14.48 -29.82 -12.19
C ASN A 681 13.37 -28.81 -12.47
N ILE A 682 13.50 -28.06 -13.56
CA ILE A 682 12.59 -26.96 -13.92
C ILE A 682 11.71 -27.45 -15.05
N TYR A 683 10.46 -27.77 -14.69
CA TYR A 683 9.47 -28.20 -15.68
C TYR A 683 8.85 -27.00 -16.39
N TRP A 684 8.47 -27.18 -17.65
CA TRP A 684 7.55 -26.31 -18.35
C TRP A 684 6.47 -27.11 -19.05
N ARG A 685 5.26 -26.54 -19.15
CA ARG A 685 4.08 -27.19 -19.74
C ARG A 685 3.26 -26.17 -20.52
N ILE A 686 2.83 -26.54 -21.70
CA ILE A 686 1.84 -25.81 -22.47
C ILE A 686 0.53 -26.57 -22.36
N LYS A 687 -0.51 -25.93 -21.84
CA LYS A 687 -1.82 -26.52 -21.59
C LYS A 687 -2.88 -25.82 -22.41
N ASN A 688 -3.88 -26.56 -22.90
CA ASN A 688 -5.07 -25.99 -23.48
C ASN A 688 -6.05 -25.53 -22.38
N LYS A 689 -7.18 -24.93 -22.76
CA LYS A 689 -8.23 -24.45 -21.83
C LYS A 689 -8.77 -25.52 -20.88
N ASP A 690 -8.78 -26.78 -21.33
CA ASP A 690 -9.26 -27.92 -20.55
C ASP A 690 -8.19 -28.49 -19.59
N GLY A 691 -7.02 -27.84 -19.52
CA GLY A 691 -5.90 -28.26 -18.68
C GLY A 691 -5.06 -29.42 -19.25
N LYS A 692 -5.39 -29.90 -20.46
CA LYS A 692 -4.62 -30.98 -21.13
C LYS A 692 -3.27 -30.43 -21.59
N ILE A 693 -2.20 -31.14 -21.28
CA ILE A 693 -0.85 -30.80 -21.74
C ILE A 693 -0.75 -31.11 -23.24
N VAL A 694 -0.41 -30.08 -24.03
CA VAL A 694 -0.18 -30.21 -25.47
C VAL A 694 1.31 -30.32 -25.78
N LYS A 695 2.19 -29.79 -24.90
CA LYS A 695 3.62 -29.90 -24.97
C LYS A 695 4.21 -29.69 -23.57
N ASP A 696 5.32 -30.37 -23.27
CA ASP A 696 6.07 -30.17 -22.03
C ASP A 696 7.54 -30.44 -22.24
N GLY A 697 8.30 -30.16 -21.20
CA GLY A 697 9.73 -30.42 -21.13
C GLY A 697 10.31 -30.06 -19.78
N VAL A 698 11.60 -30.30 -19.65
CA VAL A 698 12.35 -30.07 -18.41
C VAL A 698 13.70 -29.43 -18.75
N PHE A 699 14.14 -28.56 -17.88
CA PHE A 699 15.51 -28.04 -17.85
C PHE A 699 16.15 -28.45 -16.52
N ASP A 700 17.39 -28.94 -16.57
CA ASP A 700 18.18 -29.22 -15.36
C ASP A 700 19.27 -28.14 -15.23
N LYS A 701 19.18 -27.35 -14.18
CA LYS A 701 20.10 -26.21 -13.93
C LYS A 701 20.33 -25.98 -12.44
N ASP A 702 21.52 -25.47 -12.12
CA ASP A 702 21.76 -24.79 -10.85
C ASP A 702 21.16 -23.38 -10.92
N ILE A 703 20.35 -23.01 -9.93
CA ILE A 703 19.79 -21.67 -9.78
C ILE A 703 20.58 -20.98 -8.67
N LEU A 704 21.30 -19.91 -9.06
CA LEU A 704 22.21 -19.23 -8.16
C LEU A 704 21.50 -18.15 -7.36
N ALA A 705 21.81 -18.08 -6.07
CA ALA A 705 21.26 -17.05 -5.17
C ALA A 705 21.73 -15.65 -5.51
N GLY A 706 20.88 -14.64 -5.30
CA GLY A 706 21.17 -13.23 -5.47
C GLY A 706 21.22 -12.74 -6.92
N LYS A 707 20.68 -13.50 -7.88
CA LYS A 707 20.64 -13.11 -9.31
C LYS A 707 19.61 -13.88 -10.12
N ASN A 708 19.40 -13.42 -11.35
CA ASN A 708 18.64 -14.17 -12.34
C ASN A 708 19.56 -15.20 -13.04
N THR A 709 19.01 -16.39 -13.26
CA THR A 709 19.68 -17.47 -13.98
C THR A 709 18.91 -17.81 -15.24
N PHE A 710 19.56 -17.69 -16.41
CA PHE A 710 19.01 -18.20 -17.66
C PHE A 710 18.90 -19.71 -17.60
N VAL A 711 17.72 -20.25 -17.93
CA VAL A 711 17.40 -21.69 -17.81
C VAL A 711 17.37 -22.36 -19.16
N GLY A 712 16.69 -21.80 -20.15
CA GLY A 712 16.58 -22.36 -21.48
C GLY A 712 15.48 -21.70 -22.32
N ASN A 713 15.25 -22.24 -23.50
CA ASN A 713 14.26 -21.75 -24.44
C ASN A 713 13.15 -22.80 -24.65
N ILE A 714 11.90 -22.32 -24.66
CA ILE A 714 10.73 -23.12 -25.04
C ILE A 714 10.44 -22.81 -26.50
N HIS A 715 10.43 -23.83 -27.34
CA HIS A 715 10.03 -23.75 -28.75
C HIS A 715 8.82 -24.64 -29.00
N PHE A 716 7.77 -24.05 -29.54
CA PHE A 716 6.57 -24.80 -29.88
C PHE A 716 6.01 -24.32 -31.22
N ASP A 717 6.02 -25.23 -32.22
CA ASP A 717 5.37 -25.01 -33.50
C ASP A 717 3.85 -25.02 -33.33
N LEU A 718 3.21 -23.92 -33.65
CA LEU A 718 1.77 -23.73 -33.47
C LEU A 718 0.93 -24.29 -34.64
N SER A 719 1.55 -24.89 -35.65
CA SER A 719 0.87 -25.39 -36.88
C SER A 719 -0.17 -26.47 -36.59
N SER A 720 0.00 -27.19 -35.50
CA SER A 720 -0.95 -28.20 -35.03
C SER A 720 -2.24 -27.62 -34.45
N ILE A 721 -2.28 -26.31 -34.20
CA ILE A 721 -3.47 -25.62 -33.66
C ILE A 721 -4.39 -25.20 -34.81
N SER A 722 -5.42 -25.93 -35.05
CA SER A 722 -6.36 -25.73 -36.20
C SER A 722 -7.51 -24.79 -35.89
N SER A 723 -7.82 -24.52 -34.62
CA SER A 723 -8.90 -23.60 -34.18
C SER A 723 -8.37 -22.58 -33.20
N ALA A 724 -9.08 -21.45 -33.06
CA ALA A 724 -8.75 -20.43 -32.08
C ALA A 724 -8.67 -21.00 -30.64
N GLN A 725 -7.57 -20.82 -29.95
CA GLN A 725 -7.36 -21.35 -28.61
C GLN A 725 -6.58 -20.39 -27.73
N GLN A 726 -6.93 -20.39 -26.46
CA GLN A 726 -6.06 -19.90 -25.39
C GLN A 726 -5.21 -21.07 -24.90
N LEU A 727 -3.91 -20.87 -24.85
CA LEU A 727 -2.96 -21.79 -24.27
C LEU A 727 -2.33 -21.17 -23.02
N LYS A 728 -2.07 -21.97 -22.00
CA LYS A 728 -1.37 -21.59 -20.79
C LYS A 728 0.04 -22.15 -20.78
N ILE A 729 1.03 -21.27 -20.69
CA ILE A 729 2.42 -21.64 -20.47
C ILE A 729 2.63 -21.66 -18.95
N GLU A 730 3.07 -22.76 -18.39
CA GLU A 730 3.41 -22.92 -16.97
C GLU A 730 4.87 -23.30 -16.85
N VAL A 731 5.60 -22.66 -15.93
CA VAL A 731 6.99 -22.98 -15.57
C VAL A 731 7.09 -23.08 -14.05
N GLY A 732 7.82 -24.08 -13.56
CA GLY A 732 8.01 -24.25 -12.11
C GLY A 732 9.16 -25.18 -11.75
N ILE A 733 9.55 -25.19 -10.49
CA ILE A 733 10.57 -26.09 -9.93
C ILE A 733 9.87 -27.29 -9.32
N GLN A 734 10.21 -28.48 -9.79
CA GLN A 734 9.63 -29.74 -9.31
C GLN A 734 9.83 -29.91 -7.79
N GLY A 735 8.78 -30.31 -7.09
CA GLY A 735 8.81 -30.53 -5.64
C GLY A 735 8.75 -29.26 -4.79
N THR A 736 8.53 -28.09 -5.40
CA THR A 736 8.37 -26.81 -4.71
C THR A 736 7.05 -26.14 -5.07
N ASN A 737 6.74 -25.02 -4.38
CA ASN A 737 5.62 -24.14 -4.71
C ASN A 737 6.02 -23.03 -5.70
N TYR A 738 7.28 -22.97 -6.16
CA TYR A 738 7.75 -21.94 -7.08
C TYR A 738 7.33 -22.28 -8.50
N ASN A 739 6.24 -21.66 -8.95
CA ASN A 739 5.73 -21.79 -10.31
C ASN A 739 5.06 -20.48 -10.74
N ASN A 740 5.02 -20.25 -12.05
CA ASN A 740 4.37 -19.10 -12.65
C ASN A 740 3.71 -19.50 -13.97
N ASP A 741 2.75 -18.70 -14.47
CA ASP A 741 2.04 -19.02 -15.70
C ASP A 741 1.70 -17.77 -16.52
N TRP A 742 1.53 -17.96 -17.83
CA TRP A 742 1.16 -16.91 -18.79
C TRP A 742 0.19 -17.46 -19.83
N ASN A 743 -0.79 -16.67 -20.23
CA ASN A 743 -1.69 -17.01 -21.31
C ASN A 743 -1.15 -16.50 -22.65
N ILE A 744 -1.27 -17.31 -23.70
CA ILE A 744 -1.10 -16.91 -25.09
C ILE A 744 -2.33 -17.31 -25.87
N TRP A 745 -2.63 -16.57 -26.93
CA TRP A 745 -3.75 -16.88 -27.83
C TRP A 745 -3.21 -17.22 -29.21
N VAL A 746 -3.72 -18.32 -29.78
CA VAL A 746 -3.34 -18.81 -31.10
C VAL A 746 -4.58 -18.81 -31.99
N PHE A 747 -4.49 -18.10 -33.07
CA PHE A 747 -5.57 -17.96 -34.04
C PHE A 747 -5.19 -18.59 -35.37
N PRO A 748 -6.12 -19.31 -36.07
CA PRO A 748 -5.85 -19.88 -37.38
C PRO A 748 -5.67 -18.77 -38.43
N THR A 749 -4.68 -18.94 -39.31
CA THR A 749 -4.44 -17.99 -40.37
C THR A 749 -5.55 -18.05 -41.45
N LYS A 750 -6.07 -19.24 -41.71
CA LYS A 750 -7.22 -19.46 -42.60
C LYS A 750 -8.44 -19.83 -41.77
N LEU A 751 -9.46 -19.01 -41.88
CA LEU A 751 -10.76 -19.29 -41.25
C LEU A 751 -11.63 -20.12 -42.21
N PRO A 752 -12.47 -21.04 -41.72
CA PRO A 752 -13.44 -21.73 -42.52
C PRO A 752 -14.37 -20.75 -43.28
N HIS A 753 -14.67 -21.03 -44.48
CA HIS A 753 -15.59 -20.19 -45.27
C HIS A 753 -16.99 -20.22 -44.67
N ILE A 754 -17.61 -19.04 -44.54
CA ILE A 754 -19.02 -18.89 -44.17
C ILE A 754 -19.70 -17.98 -45.21
N ASP A 755 -20.92 -18.32 -45.56
CA ASP A 755 -21.72 -17.50 -46.48
C ASP A 755 -22.30 -16.31 -45.72
N THR A 756 -21.66 -15.15 -45.85
CA THR A 756 -22.06 -13.91 -45.20
C THR A 756 -23.04 -13.08 -46.06
N SER A 757 -23.55 -13.58 -47.19
CA SER A 757 -24.46 -12.87 -48.12
C SER A 757 -25.75 -12.34 -47.47
N LYS A 758 -26.14 -12.99 -46.33
CA LYS A 758 -27.30 -12.58 -45.52
C LYS A 758 -27.01 -11.50 -44.47
N ILE A 759 -25.79 -11.01 -44.40
CA ILE A 759 -25.39 -9.94 -43.47
C ILE A 759 -25.06 -8.70 -44.30
N TYR A 760 -25.67 -7.59 -43.99
CA TYR A 760 -25.31 -6.32 -44.58
C TYR A 760 -24.24 -5.64 -43.69
N TYR A 761 -23.06 -5.46 -44.25
CA TYR A 761 -21.95 -4.76 -43.58
C TYR A 761 -21.97 -3.29 -43.96
N THR A 762 -21.84 -2.44 -42.94
CA THR A 762 -21.75 -1.01 -43.15
C THR A 762 -20.97 -0.32 -42.04
N THR A 763 -20.38 0.84 -42.36
CA THR A 763 -19.77 1.75 -41.39
C THR A 763 -20.66 2.99 -41.17
N LYS A 764 -21.79 3.08 -41.84
CA LYS A 764 -22.69 4.23 -41.80
C LYS A 764 -24.15 3.80 -41.62
N LEU A 765 -24.86 4.60 -40.84
CA LEU A 765 -26.30 4.46 -40.68
C LEU A 765 -27.00 5.28 -41.76
N ASP A 766 -27.11 4.71 -42.97
CA ASP A 766 -27.71 5.32 -44.14
C ASP A 766 -29.11 4.74 -44.48
N THR A 767 -29.77 5.29 -45.49
CA THR A 767 -31.10 4.85 -45.95
C THR A 767 -31.11 3.37 -46.33
N LYS A 768 -30.01 2.84 -46.86
CA LYS A 768 -29.91 1.42 -47.23
C LYS A 768 -29.91 0.53 -45.96
N THR A 769 -29.22 0.93 -44.91
CA THR A 769 -29.24 0.26 -43.60
C THR A 769 -30.67 0.19 -43.05
N GLU A 770 -31.40 1.31 -43.13
CA GLU A 770 -32.80 1.36 -42.67
C GLU A 770 -33.73 0.45 -43.50
N VAL A 771 -33.58 0.43 -44.82
CA VAL A 771 -34.34 -0.48 -45.71
C VAL A 771 -34.07 -1.94 -45.34
N VAL A 772 -32.81 -2.34 -45.12
CA VAL A 772 -32.45 -3.72 -44.72
C VAL A 772 -33.10 -4.09 -43.40
N LEU A 773 -33.03 -3.20 -42.40
CA LEU A 773 -33.63 -3.45 -41.07
C LEU A 773 -35.18 -3.54 -41.17
N ASN A 774 -35.82 -2.64 -41.90
CA ASN A 774 -37.27 -2.63 -42.05
C ASN A 774 -37.78 -3.85 -42.80
N SER A 775 -36.98 -4.43 -43.69
CA SER A 775 -37.30 -5.69 -44.39
C SER A 775 -37.01 -6.96 -43.58
N GLY A 776 -36.50 -6.84 -42.34
CA GLY A 776 -36.21 -7.99 -41.49
C GLY A 776 -34.78 -8.54 -41.67
N GLY A 777 -33.89 -7.82 -42.33
CA GLY A 777 -32.51 -8.22 -42.59
C GLY A 777 -31.61 -8.11 -41.35
N LYS A 778 -30.37 -8.58 -41.51
CA LYS A 778 -29.33 -8.57 -40.48
C LYS A 778 -28.24 -7.56 -40.87
N VAL A 779 -27.88 -6.68 -39.94
CA VAL A 779 -26.89 -5.63 -40.18
C VAL A 779 -25.73 -5.78 -39.22
N PHE A 780 -24.48 -5.73 -39.70
CA PHE A 780 -23.29 -5.50 -38.93
C PHE A 780 -22.81 -4.07 -39.18
N LEU A 781 -22.97 -3.20 -38.17
CA LEU A 781 -22.60 -1.79 -38.24
C LEU A 781 -21.33 -1.58 -37.45
N ASN A 782 -20.19 -1.31 -38.12
CA ASN A 782 -18.94 -0.96 -37.46
C ASN A 782 -18.75 0.55 -37.49
N VAL A 783 -18.91 1.18 -36.30
CA VAL A 783 -18.82 2.64 -36.11
C VAL A 783 -17.46 3.07 -35.52
N ALA A 784 -16.44 2.24 -35.68
CA ALA A 784 -15.08 2.58 -35.19
C ALA A 784 -14.59 3.90 -35.79
N GLY A 785 -14.30 4.86 -34.94
CA GLY A 785 -13.89 6.20 -35.36
C GLY A 785 -15.01 7.19 -35.67
N GLU A 786 -16.28 6.76 -35.68
CA GLU A 786 -17.44 7.58 -36.02
C GLU A 786 -18.35 7.91 -34.82
N VAL A 787 -18.02 7.41 -33.61
CA VAL A 787 -18.83 7.64 -32.41
C VAL A 787 -18.66 9.09 -31.95
N VAL A 788 -19.79 9.79 -31.76
CA VAL A 788 -19.87 11.16 -31.24
C VAL A 788 -20.22 11.13 -29.75
N LYS A 789 -21.31 10.40 -29.37
CA LYS A 789 -21.77 10.26 -28.01
C LYS A 789 -20.92 9.21 -27.26
N GLY A 790 -19.97 9.69 -26.48
CA GLY A 790 -18.94 8.87 -25.77
C GLY A 790 -17.50 9.17 -26.23
N ASN A 791 -17.32 10.05 -27.25
CA ASN A 791 -15.98 10.43 -27.75
C ASN A 791 -15.11 11.12 -26.70
N GLU A 792 -15.72 11.71 -25.68
CA GLU A 792 -15.05 12.33 -24.54
C GLU A 792 -14.52 11.30 -23.52
N ILE A 793 -14.88 10.01 -23.67
CA ILE A 793 -14.50 8.96 -22.73
C ILE A 793 -13.29 8.23 -23.27
N ALA A 794 -12.13 8.49 -22.69
CA ALA A 794 -10.91 7.84 -23.12
C ALA A 794 -10.85 6.39 -22.62
N GLN A 795 -10.83 5.47 -23.59
CA GLN A 795 -10.61 4.06 -23.35
C GLN A 795 -9.20 3.67 -23.72
N THR A 796 -8.54 2.93 -22.82
CA THR A 796 -7.27 2.29 -23.09
C THR A 796 -7.30 0.85 -22.57
N PHE A 797 -6.33 0.03 -22.97
CA PHE A 797 -6.18 -1.30 -22.38
C PHE A 797 -5.73 -1.22 -20.90
N SER A 798 -4.96 -0.19 -20.53
CA SER A 798 -4.61 0.09 -19.14
C SER A 798 -5.80 0.67 -18.39
N PRO A 799 -6.07 0.25 -17.15
CA PRO A 799 -7.17 0.77 -16.34
C PRO A 799 -6.88 2.18 -15.79
N VAL A 800 -7.87 2.76 -15.10
CA VAL A 800 -7.72 4.02 -14.35
C VAL A 800 -6.47 3.95 -13.46
N PHE A 801 -5.67 5.03 -13.52
CA PHE A 801 -4.47 5.22 -12.72
C PHE A 801 -4.81 6.05 -11.49
N TRP A 802 -4.54 5.57 -10.29
CA TRP A 802 -4.80 6.19 -8.98
C TRP A 802 -6.30 6.46 -8.74
N ASN A 803 -6.82 7.56 -9.23
CA ASN A 803 -8.25 7.89 -9.31
C ASN A 803 -8.47 9.09 -10.24
N THR A 804 -9.68 9.22 -10.77
CA THR A 804 -10.02 10.30 -11.69
C THR A 804 -10.28 11.63 -10.96
N SER A 805 -10.75 11.59 -9.72
CA SER A 805 -11.01 12.78 -8.92
C SER A 805 -9.74 13.55 -8.58
N TRP A 806 -8.73 12.85 -8.07
CA TRP A 806 -7.43 13.43 -7.72
C TRP A 806 -6.74 14.09 -8.90
N PHE A 807 -6.88 13.50 -10.10
CA PHE A 807 -6.30 14.01 -11.33
C PHE A 807 -7.30 14.78 -12.21
N LYS A 808 -8.36 15.35 -11.63
CA LYS A 808 -9.33 16.17 -12.35
C LYS A 808 -9.98 15.44 -13.52
N MET A 809 -10.46 14.24 -13.26
CA MET A 809 -11.10 13.36 -14.26
C MET A 809 -10.22 13.08 -15.51
N ARG A 810 -8.88 13.07 -15.33
CA ARG A 810 -7.95 12.75 -16.42
C ARG A 810 -8.06 11.29 -16.85
N PRO A 811 -7.84 10.99 -18.14
CA PRO A 811 -7.82 9.63 -18.66
C PRO A 811 -6.61 8.81 -18.12
N PRO A 812 -6.71 7.46 -18.16
CA PRO A 812 -7.84 6.69 -18.71
C PRO A 812 -9.08 6.74 -17.80
N HIS A 813 -10.28 6.52 -18.41
CA HIS A 813 -11.55 6.55 -17.67
C HIS A 813 -12.15 5.17 -17.41
N THR A 814 -11.65 4.12 -18.08
CA THR A 814 -12.20 2.77 -18.03
C THR A 814 -11.32 1.83 -17.21
N LEU A 815 -11.91 0.72 -16.79
CA LEU A 815 -11.32 -0.32 -15.94
C LEU A 815 -11.34 -1.70 -16.62
N GLY A 816 -11.18 -1.71 -17.96
CA GLY A 816 -11.34 -2.93 -18.76
C GLY A 816 -12.80 -3.20 -19.11
N PHE A 817 -13.10 -4.47 -19.41
CA PHE A 817 -14.41 -4.91 -19.91
C PHE A 817 -15.03 -5.97 -19.02
N VAL A 818 -16.37 -6.00 -19.03
CA VAL A 818 -17.17 -7.18 -18.66
C VAL A 818 -17.68 -7.83 -19.95
N ILE A 819 -17.50 -9.12 -20.05
CA ILE A 819 -17.92 -9.98 -21.14
C ILE A 819 -18.58 -11.21 -20.53
N ASN A 820 -19.60 -11.75 -21.23
CA ASN A 820 -20.07 -13.10 -20.92
C ASN A 820 -19.39 -14.09 -21.87
N PRO A 821 -18.37 -14.86 -21.42
CA PRO A 821 -17.63 -15.77 -22.31
C PRO A 821 -18.48 -16.92 -22.86
N ASP A 822 -19.60 -17.25 -22.23
CA ASP A 822 -20.52 -18.31 -22.62
C ASP A 822 -21.61 -17.82 -23.62
N ASP A 823 -21.58 -16.53 -23.96
CA ASP A 823 -22.49 -16.01 -24.97
C ASP A 823 -22.15 -16.56 -26.35
N ALA A 824 -23.18 -16.94 -27.11
CA ALA A 824 -23.03 -17.52 -28.44
C ALA A 824 -22.24 -16.62 -29.42
N ALA A 825 -22.22 -15.31 -29.18
CA ALA A 825 -21.43 -14.35 -29.93
C ALA A 825 -19.91 -14.61 -29.84
N PHE A 826 -19.44 -15.25 -28.80
CA PHE A 826 -18.03 -15.55 -28.56
C PHE A 826 -17.67 -17.04 -28.68
N ALA A 827 -18.58 -17.88 -29.21
CA ALA A 827 -18.35 -19.33 -29.29
C ALA A 827 -17.07 -19.73 -30.05
N ASP A 828 -16.67 -18.95 -31.05
CA ASP A 828 -15.45 -19.15 -31.83
C ASP A 828 -14.31 -18.15 -31.43
N PHE A 829 -14.50 -17.34 -30.36
CA PHE A 829 -13.51 -16.39 -29.87
C PHE A 829 -13.18 -16.70 -28.41
N PRO A 830 -12.06 -17.39 -28.11
CA PRO A 830 -11.70 -17.80 -26.76
C PRO A 830 -11.41 -16.58 -25.88
N THR A 831 -12.38 -16.19 -25.07
CA THR A 831 -12.25 -15.04 -24.15
C THR A 831 -12.62 -15.42 -22.72
N SER A 832 -12.14 -14.63 -21.75
CA SER A 832 -12.56 -14.66 -20.35
C SER A 832 -13.66 -13.62 -20.11
N TYR A 833 -14.22 -13.60 -18.91
CA TYR A 833 -15.23 -12.59 -18.50
C TYR A 833 -14.66 -11.17 -18.36
N HIS A 834 -13.35 -11.02 -18.52
CA HIS A 834 -12.60 -9.75 -18.43
C HIS A 834 -11.68 -9.57 -19.66
N SER A 835 -11.18 -8.35 -19.86
CA SER A 835 -10.16 -8.10 -20.88
C SER A 835 -8.82 -8.72 -20.49
N ASP A 836 -8.21 -9.47 -21.43
CA ASP A 836 -6.89 -10.04 -21.30
C ASP A 836 -6.05 -9.64 -22.54
N MET A 837 -4.80 -10.02 -22.64
CA MET A 837 -3.80 -9.52 -23.61
C MET A 837 -4.26 -9.59 -25.07
N GLN A 838 -5.10 -10.55 -25.44
CA GLN A 838 -5.67 -10.63 -26.80
C GLN A 838 -6.54 -9.41 -27.18
N TRP A 839 -7.15 -8.75 -26.21
CA TRP A 839 -8.01 -7.59 -26.43
C TRP A 839 -7.24 -6.32 -26.75
N TRP A 840 -5.92 -6.28 -26.48
CA TRP A 840 -5.11 -5.09 -26.67
C TRP A 840 -5.22 -4.53 -28.10
N GLN A 841 -5.03 -5.38 -29.13
CA GLN A 841 -5.10 -4.96 -30.53
C GLN A 841 -6.52 -4.52 -30.95
N ILE A 842 -7.55 -5.06 -30.30
CA ILE A 842 -8.96 -4.78 -30.59
C ILE A 842 -9.38 -3.45 -29.94
N ILE A 843 -8.91 -3.20 -28.71
CA ILE A 843 -9.25 -2.01 -27.93
C ILE A 843 -8.45 -0.78 -28.40
N ASN A 844 -7.19 -0.99 -28.75
CA ASN A 844 -6.31 0.11 -29.13
C ASN A 844 -6.93 0.91 -30.31
N LYS A 845 -7.10 2.22 -30.12
CA LYS A 845 -7.79 3.13 -31.04
C LYS A 845 -9.31 2.92 -31.15
N SER A 846 -9.92 2.11 -30.29
CA SER A 846 -11.37 1.98 -30.22
C SER A 846 -12.00 3.16 -29.44
N GLN A 847 -13.27 3.42 -29.73
CA GLN A 847 -14.10 4.38 -29.00
C GLN A 847 -15.11 3.62 -28.13
N VAL A 848 -15.66 4.27 -27.13
CA VAL A 848 -16.82 3.77 -26.39
C VAL A 848 -18.08 4.50 -26.83
N MET A 849 -19.19 3.80 -26.82
CA MET A 849 -20.53 4.34 -27.03
C MET A 849 -21.15 4.62 -25.66
N HIS A 850 -21.62 5.84 -25.41
CA HIS A 850 -22.31 6.20 -24.17
C HIS A 850 -23.82 6.02 -24.31
N LEU A 851 -24.37 5.02 -23.63
CA LEU A 851 -25.75 4.58 -23.76
C LEU A 851 -26.74 5.36 -22.87
N GLU A 852 -26.53 6.66 -22.66
CA GLU A 852 -27.32 7.46 -21.69
C GLU A 852 -28.83 7.52 -22.06
N ASP A 853 -29.17 7.45 -23.35
CA ASP A 853 -30.55 7.50 -23.86
C ASP A 853 -31.20 6.12 -24.02
N PHE A 854 -30.44 5.03 -23.88
CA PHE A 854 -30.94 3.67 -24.00
C PHE A 854 -31.74 3.26 -22.76
N PRO A 855 -32.66 2.27 -22.88
CA PRO A 855 -33.36 1.74 -21.72
C PRO A 855 -32.39 1.30 -20.59
N LEU A 856 -32.73 1.53 -19.33
CA LEU A 856 -31.85 1.16 -18.19
C LEU A 856 -31.54 -0.34 -18.09
N SER A 857 -32.43 -1.18 -18.64
CA SER A 857 -32.24 -2.64 -18.73
C SER A 857 -31.38 -3.10 -19.91
N PHE A 858 -30.98 -2.20 -20.80
CA PHE A 858 -30.17 -2.54 -21.96
C PHE A 858 -28.75 -2.95 -21.54
N ARG A 859 -28.30 -4.13 -22.04
CA ARG A 859 -26.96 -4.67 -21.73
C ARG A 859 -26.22 -4.96 -23.05
N PRO A 860 -24.97 -4.47 -23.18
CA PRO A 860 -24.12 -4.76 -24.33
C PRO A 860 -23.47 -6.16 -24.21
N LEU A 861 -22.97 -6.67 -25.35
CA LEU A 861 -22.17 -7.91 -25.43
C LEU A 861 -20.77 -7.70 -24.87
N VAL A 862 -20.18 -6.52 -25.17
CA VAL A 862 -18.88 -6.07 -24.59
C VAL A 862 -19.11 -4.75 -23.89
N GLN A 863 -19.02 -4.76 -22.59
CA GLN A 863 -19.31 -3.60 -21.73
C GLN A 863 -18.03 -3.05 -21.11
N PRO A 864 -17.53 -1.89 -21.55
CA PRO A 864 -16.49 -1.16 -20.80
C PRO A 864 -16.98 -0.80 -19.39
N ILE A 865 -16.10 -0.95 -18.42
CA ILE A 865 -16.36 -0.55 -17.04
C ILE A 865 -15.88 0.89 -16.90
N ASP A 866 -16.79 1.81 -16.60
CA ASP A 866 -16.45 3.22 -16.37
C ASP A 866 -15.85 3.44 -14.99
N THR A 867 -15.18 4.58 -14.78
CA THR A 867 -14.77 5.03 -13.46
C THR A 867 -15.96 5.07 -12.50
N TRP A 868 -15.75 4.64 -11.26
CA TRP A 868 -16.81 4.60 -10.22
C TRP A 868 -17.37 5.97 -9.85
N PHE A 869 -16.63 7.04 -10.12
CA PHE A 869 -17.11 8.41 -9.91
C PHE A 869 -18.28 8.78 -10.80
N LEU A 870 -18.35 8.25 -12.03
CA LEU A 870 -19.35 8.60 -13.02
C LEU A 870 -20.31 7.44 -13.31
N SER A 871 -19.82 6.21 -13.33
CA SER A 871 -20.57 4.98 -13.62
C SER A 871 -21.48 5.11 -14.84
N ARG A 872 -20.96 5.67 -15.96
CA ARG A 872 -21.71 5.82 -17.20
C ARG A 872 -22.01 4.46 -17.82
N ARG A 873 -23.14 4.33 -18.48
CA ARG A 873 -23.49 3.11 -19.24
C ARG A 873 -22.76 3.11 -20.57
N LEU A 874 -21.78 2.21 -20.68
CA LEU A 874 -20.88 2.16 -21.83
C LEU A 874 -21.09 0.87 -22.64
N ALA A 875 -20.83 0.93 -23.95
CA ALA A 875 -20.77 -0.22 -24.82
C ALA A 875 -19.61 -0.10 -25.80
N SER A 876 -19.03 -1.25 -26.17
CA SER A 876 -18.13 -1.38 -27.30
C SER A 876 -18.75 -2.29 -28.38
N VAL A 877 -19.54 -3.27 -28.00
CA VAL A 877 -20.35 -4.11 -28.90
C VAL A 877 -21.72 -4.33 -28.26
N PHE A 878 -22.77 -4.11 -29.01
CA PHE A 878 -24.11 -4.48 -28.58
C PHE A 878 -24.95 -5.03 -29.75
N GLU A 879 -26.01 -5.76 -29.40
CA GLU A 879 -27.00 -6.24 -30.32
C GLU A 879 -28.40 -5.70 -30.01
N ALA A 880 -29.24 -5.56 -31.02
CA ALA A 880 -30.62 -5.11 -30.84
C ALA A 880 -31.55 -5.57 -32.01
N LYS A 881 -32.85 -5.59 -31.73
CA LYS A 881 -33.93 -5.58 -32.77
C LYS A 881 -34.22 -4.13 -33.12
N VAL A 882 -34.24 -3.83 -34.39
CA VAL A 882 -34.61 -2.50 -34.94
C VAL A 882 -35.62 -2.71 -36.07
N GLY A 883 -36.83 -2.18 -35.90
CA GLY A 883 -37.92 -2.48 -36.78
C GLY A 883 -38.20 -4.00 -36.84
N LYS A 884 -38.16 -4.58 -38.05
CA LYS A 884 -38.26 -6.04 -38.23
C LYS A 884 -36.90 -6.75 -38.25
N GLY A 885 -35.80 -5.99 -38.32
CA GLY A 885 -34.46 -6.51 -38.51
C GLY A 885 -33.67 -6.65 -37.17
N LYS A 886 -32.47 -7.12 -37.31
CA LYS A 886 -31.54 -7.34 -36.20
C LYS A 886 -30.19 -6.73 -36.54
N ILE A 887 -29.57 -6.07 -35.57
CA ILE A 887 -28.30 -5.37 -35.77
C ILE A 887 -27.29 -5.77 -34.69
N ILE A 888 -26.02 -5.88 -35.07
CA ILE A 888 -24.87 -5.74 -34.16
C ILE A 888 -24.19 -4.40 -34.48
N VAL A 889 -23.94 -3.60 -33.44
CA VAL A 889 -23.18 -2.35 -33.51
C VAL A 889 -21.88 -2.53 -32.76
N SER A 890 -20.77 -2.20 -33.42
CA SER A 890 -19.42 -2.30 -32.84
C SER A 890 -18.65 -0.98 -33.01
N SER A 891 -18.02 -0.48 -31.94
CA SER A 891 -17.06 0.62 -31.99
C SER A 891 -15.62 0.14 -31.92
N LEU A 892 -15.39 -1.17 -31.88
CA LEU A 892 -14.07 -1.78 -31.81
C LEU A 892 -13.33 -1.70 -33.13
N HIS A 893 -11.99 -1.67 -33.05
CA HIS A 893 -11.15 -1.74 -34.24
C HIS A 893 -11.09 -3.19 -34.77
N ILE A 894 -12.16 -3.59 -35.45
CA ILE A 894 -12.31 -4.91 -36.06
C ILE A 894 -12.00 -4.81 -37.54
N PRO A 895 -10.96 -5.52 -38.06
CA PRO A 895 -10.63 -5.51 -39.48
C PRO A 895 -11.70 -6.24 -40.31
N THR A 896 -12.13 -5.60 -41.39
CA THR A 896 -13.06 -6.18 -42.35
C THR A 896 -12.36 -6.81 -43.56
N ASP A 897 -11.04 -6.66 -43.66
CA ASP A 897 -10.20 -7.23 -44.70
C ASP A 897 -9.40 -8.45 -44.21
N THR A 898 -9.05 -9.34 -45.12
CA THR A 898 -8.26 -10.55 -44.81
C THR A 898 -6.77 -10.31 -44.71
N THR A 899 -6.31 -9.10 -45.01
CA THR A 899 -4.88 -8.73 -45.00
C THR A 899 -4.43 -8.15 -43.68
N SER A 900 -5.34 -7.91 -42.76
CA SER A 900 -5.05 -7.32 -41.46
C SER A 900 -4.12 -8.17 -40.61
N ILE A 901 -3.16 -7.51 -40.01
CA ILE A 901 -2.23 -8.08 -39.03
C ILE A 901 -2.84 -8.28 -37.62
N ASN A 902 -4.14 -8.01 -37.45
CA ASN A 902 -4.88 -8.21 -36.19
C ASN A 902 -5.63 -9.56 -36.18
N PRO A 903 -4.97 -10.68 -35.84
CA PRO A 903 -5.60 -12.00 -35.85
C PRO A 903 -6.74 -12.14 -34.84
N ALA A 904 -6.64 -11.47 -33.69
CA ALA A 904 -7.68 -11.48 -32.65
C ALA A 904 -8.95 -10.76 -33.13
N GLY A 905 -8.81 -9.56 -33.74
CA GLY A 905 -9.95 -8.82 -34.29
C GLY A 905 -10.63 -9.57 -35.42
N ARG A 906 -9.86 -10.23 -36.32
CA ARG A 906 -10.40 -11.08 -37.40
C ARG A 906 -11.15 -12.28 -36.84
N GLN A 907 -10.66 -12.92 -35.79
CA GLN A 907 -11.33 -14.05 -35.15
C GLN A 907 -12.61 -13.61 -34.44
N LEU A 908 -12.60 -12.43 -33.81
CA LEU A 908 -13.81 -11.87 -33.19
C LEU A 908 -14.90 -11.61 -34.26
N LEU A 909 -14.52 -10.99 -35.39
CA LEU A 909 -15.46 -10.78 -36.48
C LEU A 909 -16.08 -12.12 -36.96
N TYR A 910 -15.26 -13.11 -37.22
CA TYR A 910 -15.69 -14.44 -37.60
C TYR A 910 -16.70 -15.06 -36.61
N SER A 911 -16.45 -14.94 -35.33
CA SER A 911 -17.36 -15.43 -34.27
C SER A 911 -18.70 -14.68 -34.31
N LEU A 912 -18.68 -13.35 -34.46
CA LEU A 912 -19.88 -12.53 -34.55
C LEU A 912 -20.68 -12.85 -35.83
N GLU A 913 -20.02 -13.09 -36.96
CA GLU A 913 -20.66 -13.48 -38.23
C GLU A 913 -21.39 -14.83 -38.13
N LYS A 914 -20.70 -15.84 -37.58
CA LYS A 914 -21.32 -17.13 -37.31
C LYS A 914 -22.52 -17.01 -36.38
N TYR A 915 -22.37 -16.24 -35.33
CA TYR A 915 -23.48 -15.94 -34.42
C TYR A 915 -24.65 -15.31 -35.16
N MET A 916 -24.40 -14.25 -35.93
CA MET A 916 -25.44 -13.57 -36.71
C MET A 916 -26.16 -14.49 -37.70
N LEU A 917 -25.48 -15.48 -38.26
CA LEU A 917 -26.07 -16.44 -39.20
C LEU A 917 -26.84 -17.56 -38.48
N SER A 918 -26.59 -17.79 -37.21
CA SER A 918 -27.24 -18.84 -36.43
C SER A 918 -28.68 -18.46 -36.01
N ASN A 919 -29.43 -19.46 -35.53
CA ASN A 919 -30.73 -19.24 -34.90
C ASN A 919 -30.65 -18.60 -33.52
N GLN A 920 -29.45 -18.61 -32.91
CA GLN A 920 -29.20 -18.01 -31.59
C GLN A 920 -29.17 -16.49 -31.65
N PHE A 921 -28.92 -15.91 -32.85
CA PHE A 921 -28.96 -14.44 -33.00
C PHE A 921 -30.42 -13.96 -32.90
N ASN A 922 -30.84 -13.74 -31.68
CA ASN A 922 -32.15 -13.23 -31.34
C ASN A 922 -32.06 -12.20 -30.21
N PRO A 923 -31.61 -10.97 -30.52
CA PRO A 923 -31.46 -9.92 -29.52
C PRO A 923 -32.70 -9.78 -28.64
N LYS A 924 -32.48 -9.68 -27.32
CA LYS A 924 -33.58 -9.55 -26.35
C LYS A 924 -34.19 -8.16 -26.35
N SER A 925 -33.39 -7.14 -26.62
CA SER A 925 -33.81 -5.75 -26.60
C SER A 925 -34.27 -5.28 -27.98
N SER A 926 -35.41 -4.59 -28.02
CA SER A 926 -35.89 -3.85 -29.19
C SER A 926 -35.68 -2.35 -28.90
N ILE A 927 -35.08 -1.66 -29.85
CA ILE A 927 -34.79 -0.22 -29.73
C ILE A 927 -35.22 0.51 -30.99
N ASP A 928 -35.47 1.81 -30.85
CA ASP A 928 -35.65 2.70 -31.96
C ASP A 928 -34.30 3.03 -32.62
N ILE A 929 -34.27 3.14 -33.94
CA ILE A 929 -33.06 3.42 -34.71
C ILE A 929 -32.47 4.80 -34.37
N SER A 930 -33.31 5.73 -33.89
CA SER A 930 -32.89 7.06 -33.46
C SER A 930 -31.85 7.00 -32.34
N LEU A 931 -31.91 5.98 -31.49
CA LEU A 931 -30.90 5.80 -30.41
C LEU A 931 -29.52 5.50 -31.00
N ILE A 932 -29.45 4.68 -32.07
CA ILE A 932 -28.17 4.41 -32.75
C ILE A 932 -27.70 5.66 -33.49
N LYS A 933 -28.62 6.39 -34.13
CA LYS A 933 -28.32 7.63 -34.82
C LYS A 933 -27.77 8.68 -33.86
N GLY A 934 -28.36 8.79 -32.66
CA GLY A 934 -27.88 9.68 -31.61
C GLY A 934 -26.43 9.40 -31.16
N LEU A 935 -26.00 8.13 -31.17
CA LEU A 935 -24.59 7.79 -30.89
C LEU A 935 -23.60 8.39 -31.89
N LEU A 936 -24.05 8.62 -33.13
CA LEU A 936 -23.21 9.09 -34.24
C LEU A 936 -23.35 10.59 -34.52
N THR A 937 -24.37 11.25 -33.99
CA THR A 937 -24.69 12.64 -34.34
C THR A 937 -24.78 13.60 -33.16
N GLU A 938 -24.94 13.09 -31.97
CA GLU A 938 -25.17 13.90 -30.77
C GLU A 938 -24.03 13.74 -29.76
N PRO A 939 -23.58 14.81 -29.09
CA PRO A 939 -22.65 14.68 -27.96
C PRO A 939 -23.36 14.11 -26.73
N SER A 940 -22.59 13.63 -25.76
CA SER A 940 -23.10 13.29 -24.43
C SER A 940 -23.69 14.52 -23.73
N LYS A 941 -24.77 14.34 -22.97
CA LYS A 941 -25.48 15.45 -22.25
C LYS A 941 -24.60 16.12 -21.21
N TYR A 942 -23.69 15.36 -20.59
CA TYR A 942 -22.76 15.86 -19.60
C TYR A 942 -21.35 15.50 -20.00
N ILE A 943 -20.55 16.50 -20.33
CA ILE A 943 -19.11 16.36 -20.65
C ILE A 943 -18.33 16.98 -19.51
N PHE A 944 -17.57 16.16 -18.81
CA PHE A 944 -16.56 16.66 -17.86
C PHE A 944 -15.27 16.92 -18.64
N SER A 945 -14.82 18.18 -18.67
CA SER A 945 -13.55 18.53 -19.30
C SER A 945 -12.39 17.94 -18.47
N SER A 946 -11.88 16.81 -18.92
CA SER A 946 -10.93 15.97 -18.15
C SER A 946 -9.52 15.98 -18.70
N TYR A 947 -9.29 16.66 -19.83
CA TYR A 947 -8.00 16.67 -20.50
C TYR A 947 -7.23 17.93 -20.18
N SER A 948 -5.94 17.78 -19.85
CA SER A 948 -4.99 18.87 -19.75
C SER A 948 -4.10 18.93 -21.00
N ASN A 949 -3.41 20.05 -21.20
CA ASN A 949 -2.42 20.17 -22.28
C ASN A 949 -1.30 19.12 -22.18
N GLY A 950 -1.03 18.59 -21.00
CA GLY A 950 -0.04 17.53 -20.76
C GLY A 950 -0.57 16.10 -20.93
N SER A 951 -1.86 15.91 -21.24
CA SER A 951 -2.39 14.56 -21.49
C SER A 951 -1.84 14.03 -22.83
N PRO A 952 -1.46 12.73 -22.91
CA PRO A 952 -1.06 12.10 -24.16
C PRO A 952 -2.13 12.25 -25.24
N ASP A 953 -1.73 12.49 -26.49
CA ASP A 953 -2.68 12.72 -27.60
C ASP A 953 -3.57 11.50 -27.87
N GLU A 954 -3.06 10.30 -27.62
CA GLU A 954 -3.83 9.05 -27.74
C GLU A 954 -5.04 8.99 -26.79
N LEU A 955 -4.96 9.75 -25.70
CA LEU A 955 -6.00 9.79 -24.66
C LEU A 955 -6.93 10.99 -24.80
N LYS A 956 -6.64 11.91 -25.73
CA LYS A 956 -7.50 13.07 -26.01
C LYS A 956 -8.60 12.70 -27.00
N PRO A 957 -9.81 13.30 -26.87
CA PRO A 957 -10.80 13.23 -27.91
C PRO A 957 -10.21 13.76 -29.24
N LYS A 958 -10.65 13.21 -30.37
CA LYS A 958 -10.18 13.66 -31.71
C LYS A 958 -10.32 15.17 -31.93
N SER A 959 -11.35 15.79 -31.33
CA SER A 959 -11.57 17.25 -31.37
C SER A 959 -10.53 18.09 -30.61
N GLN A 960 -9.72 17.46 -29.74
CA GLN A 960 -8.71 18.13 -28.93
C GLN A 960 -7.26 17.80 -29.34
N ILE A 961 -7.09 16.92 -30.33
CA ILE A 961 -5.79 16.68 -30.94
C ILE A 961 -5.45 17.89 -31.81
N THR A 962 -4.52 18.71 -31.34
CA THR A 962 -3.98 19.81 -32.14
C THR A 962 -3.34 19.23 -33.40
N LYS A 963 -3.76 19.74 -34.56
CA LYS A 963 -3.20 19.41 -35.88
C LYS A 963 -1.75 19.82 -35.97
#